data_a3d2b97f3488bd845dea88f282c0f3a0
#
_entry.id   a3d2b97f3488bd845dea88f282c0f3a0
#
_cell.length_a   1.000
_cell.length_b   1.000
_cell.length_c   1.000
_cell.angle_alpha   90.00
_cell.angle_beta   90.00
_cell.angle_gamma   90.00
#
_symmetry.space_group_name_H-M   'P 1'
#
loop_
_entity.id
_entity.type
_entity.pdbx_description
1 polymer ?
#
loop_
_entity_poly.entity_id
_entity_poly.type
_entity_poly.pdbx_seq_one_letter_code
_entity_poly.pdbx_strand_id
1 'polypeptide(L)'
;ANKRILYFVAFVTTAFYLTWRLVATIPWHDSWFALIFGILLWGSEVVSAITGYILIWNKQKDFELEKPEIAKERYPDVDVLIATHNEDPELLYKTINACTLMEYPDKSKVHIYVCDDTNRLEVAKLADELGVGYFGLADNKDAKSGNYNNALRQTSSPLVATFDADMIPYREFLLETVPYFVEQVEAYENGDDYDKSKVGLIQTPQSFYNADIFQFNLFSESTLPNEQDFFSKEINVCNNSHGAAVYTGSNTVIFRKAIEDVGGFPTDTITEDFELGVRMNAAGYVNYSTKSPMASGLTPTDLKSVLKQRARWGRGVIRSSYNMNIFFNPKLTKGQRIVYINGYLYWWSFFRRLLYILAPILYTVFHVRVVVSNIWLLFLFWLPSYALTHLSMREVSKQYRTQVWGEIVETIFAPYLFIPMMLESFGISDKKFKVTRKGNDTSWTLYLYALPYLVLWGLAVYGLVTFNYGKFGSELFYGSIISFWLIYHIINLTFAIFCTLGRPIYRSSERFTVDKAMVIEVDDDSYQVRVCDISETGISFYTDLPLYLPKEKELTLNLQSRDYHARVKGHVVRVFAIDNGWRYGVQFSEIPEADKREFYQYIYDRINHNLPKEKDPWMTTWDDLFENFSQRFQNNERPVSAYDQVAFPKVRVNEEVQVAGKKCQLRKTDYYYMTFSGKLTNPKKGPNVAFTYKDLPIQLTFVSYDIDRDESLYRVTNLADLDSLPAFKALANEWRGRV
;
A
#
# COMPACT_ATOMS: atom_id res chain seq x y z
N ALA A 1 20.43 4.52 27.77
CA ALA A 1 20.02 4.89 29.15
C ALA A 1 18.87 5.90 29.14
N ASN A 2 18.94 6.97 28.34
CA ASN A 2 17.91 8.03 28.36
C ASN A 2 16.52 7.57 27.95
N LYS A 3 16.41 6.61 27.02
CA LYS A 3 15.11 6.09 26.56
C LYS A 3 14.38 5.30 27.65
N ARG A 4 15.08 4.48 28.40
CA ARG A 4 14.49 3.69 29.50
C ARG A 4 13.95 4.59 30.61
N ILE A 5 14.66 5.67 30.91
CA ILE A 5 14.22 6.68 31.88
C ILE A 5 12.94 7.34 31.38
N LEU A 6 12.89 7.77 30.11
CA LEU A 6 11.69 8.36 29.50
C LEU A 6 10.48 7.44 29.64
N TYR A 7 10.62 6.17 29.29
CA TYR A 7 9.53 5.20 29.35
C TYR A 7 9.07 4.94 30.79
N PHE A 8 10.01 4.87 31.73
CA PHE A 8 9.68 4.69 33.12
C PHE A 8 8.93 5.91 33.71
N VAL A 9 9.41 7.12 33.43
CA VAL A 9 8.76 8.35 33.88
C VAL A 9 7.38 8.49 33.23
N ALA A 10 7.23 8.19 31.97
CA ALA A 10 5.95 8.16 31.26
C ALA A 10 4.97 7.17 31.93
N PHE A 11 5.43 5.97 32.25
CA PHE A 11 4.63 4.96 32.95
C PHE A 11 4.16 5.44 34.33
N VAL A 12 5.06 6.01 35.12
CA VAL A 12 4.75 6.52 36.47
C VAL A 12 3.73 7.64 36.40
N THR A 13 3.93 8.62 35.53
CA THR A 13 2.99 9.74 35.35
C THR A 13 1.63 9.27 34.87
N THR A 14 1.57 8.29 34.01
CA THR A 14 0.32 7.68 33.53
C THR A 14 -0.39 6.91 34.65
N ALA A 15 0.33 6.18 35.48
CA ALA A 15 -0.24 5.50 36.65
C ALA A 15 -0.85 6.48 37.63
N PHE A 16 -0.17 7.58 37.93
CA PHE A 16 -0.71 8.66 38.78
C PHE A 16 -1.95 9.30 38.17
N TYR A 17 -1.92 9.61 36.89
CA TYR A 17 -3.06 10.18 36.18
C TYR A 17 -4.29 9.28 36.24
N LEU A 18 -4.15 8.00 35.92
CA LEU A 18 -5.27 7.04 35.90
C LEU A 18 -5.82 6.79 37.31
N THR A 19 -4.97 6.75 38.33
CA THR A 19 -5.40 6.61 39.71
C THR A 19 -6.20 7.84 40.17
N TRP A 20 -5.71 9.03 39.88
CA TRP A 20 -6.43 10.27 40.14
C TRP A 20 -7.77 10.34 39.42
N ARG A 21 -7.81 9.90 38.15
CA ARG A 21 -9.05 9.82 37.36
C ARG A 21 -10.10 8.94 38.05
N LEU A 22 -9.71 7.79 38.53
CA LEU A 22 -10.62 6.87 39.23
C LEU A 22 -11.12 7.44 40.55
N VAL A 23 -10.24 8.03 41.34
CA VAL A 23 -10.56 8.50 42.71
C VAL A 23 -11.34 9.81 42.68
N ALA A 24 -10.99 10.74 41.83
CA ALA A 24 -11.43 12.14 41.93
C ALA A 24 -12.34 12.62 40.81
N THR A 25 -12.41 11.95 39.68
CA THR A 25 -13.07 12.50 38.47
C THR A 25 -14.30 11.78 38.00
N ILE A 26 -14.65 10.65 38.59
CA ILE A 26 -15.86 9.89 38.20
C ILE A 26 -17.11 10.69 38.69
N PRO A 27 -18.11 10.89 37.81
CA PRO A 27 -19.30 11.69 38.13
C PRO A 27 -20.33 10.89 38.95
N TRP A 28 -20.00 10.53 40.18
CA TRP A 28 -20.84 9.70 41.06
C TRP A 28 -22.21 10.32 41.41
N HIS A 29 -22.31 11.64 41.41
CA HIS A 29 -23.50 12.39 41.83
C HIS A 29 -24.32 12.94 40.66
N ASP A 30 -23.88 12.68 39.44
CA ASP A 30 -24.59 13.10 38.22
C ASP A 30 -25.57 12.02 37.74
N SER A 31 -26.12 12.18 36.54
CA SER A 31 -27.05 11.18 35.96
C SER A 31 -26.42 9.80 35.79
N TRP A 32 -27.24 8.77 35.74
CA TRP A 32 -26.79 7.39 35.44
C TRP A 32 -26.02 7.30 34.10
N PHE A 33 -26.48 8.03 33.10
CA PHE A 33 -25.80 8.07 31.81
C PHE A 33 -24.37 8.64 31.94
N ALA A 34 -24.24 9.76 32.65
CA ALA A 34 -22.94 10.39 32.88
C ALA A 34 -22.00 9.47 33.67
N LEU A 35 -22.52 8.78 34.69
CA LEU A 35 -21.75 7.83 35.49
C LEU A 35 -21.26 6.64 34.67
N ILE A 36 -22.14 6.01 33.90
CA ILE A 36 -21.79 4.85 33.05
C ILE A 36 -20.79 5.26 31.99
N PHE A 37 -21.04 6.37 31.30
CA PHE A 37 -20.11 6.88 30.27
C PHE A 37 -18.75 7.25 30.87
N GLY A 38 -18.73 7.90 32.00
CA GLY A 38 -17.49 8.27 32.71
C GLY A 38 -16.66 7.07 33.15
N ILE A 39 -17.30 6.00 33.62
CA ILE A 39 -16.63 4.73 33.96
C ILE A 39 -16.08 4.05 32.70
N LEU A 40 -16.87 4.00 31.63
CA LEU A 40 -16.42 3.42 30.35
C LEU A 40 -15.27 4.22 29.75
N LEU A 41 -15.31 5.54 29.85
CA LEU A 41 -14.23 6.42 29.38
C LEU A 41 -12.94 6.18 30.18
N TRP A 42 -13.01 6.10 31.48
CA TRP A 42 -11.86 5.78 32.33
C TRP A 42 -11.29 4.40 32.01
N GLY A 43 -12.15 3.37 31.89
CA GLY A 43 -11.74 2.03 31.50
C GLY A 43 -11.08 1.97 30.13
N SER A 44 -11.56 2.78 29.18
CA SER A 44 -10.96 2.92 27.86
C SER A 44 -9.57 3.53 27.91
N GLU A 45 -9.36 4.55 28.74
CA GLU A 45 -8.04 5.14 28.96
C GLU A 45 -7.07 4.15 29.60
N VAL A 46 -7.52 3.34 30.55
CA VAL A 46 -6.70 2.28 31.18
C VAL A 46 -6.28 1.24 30.15
N VAL A 47 -7.21 0.75 29.34
CA VAL A 47 -6.91 -0.25 28.31
C VAL A 47 -5.96 0.32 27.25
N SER A 48 -6.15 1.56 26.83
CA SER A 48 -5.26 2.22 25.87
C SER A 48 -3.83 2.37 26.43
N ALA A 49 -3.70 2.71 27.71
CA ALA A 49 -2.41 2.78 28.38
C ALA A 49 -1.73 1.41 28.46
N ILE A 50 -2.47 0.36 28.82
CA ILE A 50 -1.96 -1.01 28.88
C ILE A 50 -1.44 -1.44 27.53
N THR A 51 -2.21 -1.26 26.45
CA THR A 51 -1.79 -1.64 25.09
C THR A 51 -0.54 -0.89 24.63
N GLY A 52 -0.46 0.40 24.92
CA GLY A 52 0.70 1.22 24.59
C GLY A 52 1.96 0.79 25.34
N TYR A 53 1.87 0.53 26.64
CA TYR A 53 3.02 0.10 27.42
C TYR A 53 3.45 -1.34 27.17
N ILE A 54 2.55 -2.23 26.77
CA ILE A 54 2.92 -3.57 26.28
C ILE A 54 3.79 -3.44 25.04
N LEU A 55 3.44 -2.56 24.10
CA LEU A 55 4.26 -2.33 22.89
C LEU A 55 5.65 -1.79 23.26
N ILE A 56 5.73 -0.82 24.16
CA ILE A 56 7.01 -0.28 24.65
C ILE A 56 7.86 -1.38 25.30
N TRP A 57 7.25 -2.19 26.13
CA TRP A 57 7.94 -3.30 26.80
C TRP A 57 8.48 -4.33 25.81
N ASN A 58 7.70 -4.74 24.81
CA ASN A 58 8.14 -5.66 23.76
C ASN A 58 9.29 -5.05 22.93
N LYS A 59 9.19 -3.75 22.62
CA LYS A 59 10.23 -3.06 21.84
C LYS A 59 11.57 -2.95 22.58
N GLN A 60 11.58 -2.98 23.90
CA GLN A 60 12.79 -2.94 24.73
C GLN A 60 13.52 -4.28 24.79
N LYS A 61 12.90 -5.38 24.39
CA LYS A 61 13.56 -6.70 24.35
C LYS A 61 14.47 -6.78 23.15
N ASP A 62 15.76 -6.98 23.40
CA ASP A 62 16.77 -7.20 22.38
C ASP A 62 16.67 -8.66 21.88
N PHE A 63 15.71 -8.94 21.03
CA PHE A 63 15.61 -10.20 20.34
C PHE A 63 15.85 -9.98 18.85
N GLU A 64 16.88 -10.62 18.30
CA GLU A 64 17.16 -10.64 16.88
C GLU A 64 16.99 -12.06 16.34
N LEU A 65 16.19 -12.18 15.28
CA LEU A 65 16.06 -13.41 14.54
C LEU A 65 17.22 -13.52 13.55
N GLU A 66 18.16 -14.41 13.85
CA GLU A 66 19.31 -14.65 13.01
C GLU A 66 19.05 -15.79 12.02
N LYS A 67 19.24 -15.50 10.73
CA LYS A 67 19.13 -16.52 9.69
C LYS A 67 20.38 -17.42 9.70
N PRO A 68 20.24 -18.74 9.90
CA PRO A 68 21.38 -19.65 9.85
C PRO A 68 21.94 -19.76 8.42
N GLU A 69 23.25 -19.93 8.31
CA GLU A 69 23.89 -20.25 7.04
C GLU A 69 23.80 -21.76 6.80
N ILE A 70 23.16 -22.14 5.70
CA ILE A 70 22.88 -23.52 5.35
C ILE A 70 23.52 -23.86 4.00
N ALA A 71 24.21 -25.01 3.94
CA ALA A 71 24.74 -25.52 2.68
C ALA A 71 23.61 -25.82 1.67
N LYS A 72 23.87 -25.55 0.40
CA LYS A 72 22.87 -25.66 -0.66
C LYS A 72 22.23 -27.05 -0.79
N GLU A 73 22.99 -28.09 -0.49
CA GLU A 73 22.54 -29.48 -0.59
C GLU A 73 21.54 -29.88 0.51
N ARG A 74 21.49 -29.10 1.59
CA ARG A 74 20.65 -29.37 2.76
C ARG A 74 19.24 -28.82 2.64
N TYR A 75 18.96 -27.98 1.65
CA TYR A 75 17.64 -27.38 1.47
C TYR A 75 16.59 -28.46 1.18
N PRO A 76 15.50 -28.54 1.99
CA PRO A 76 14.48 -29.57 1.84
C PRO A 76 13.48 -29.23 0.75
N ASP A 77 12.60 -30.20 0.44
CA ASP A 77 11.45 -29.98 -0.44
C ASP A 77 10.44 -29.02 0.19
N VAL A 78 9.85 -28.20 -0.66
CA VAL A 78 8.82 -27.20 -0.28
C VAL A 78 7.64 -27.33 -1.21
N ASP A 79 6.44 -27.44 -0.64
CA ASP A 79 5.17 -27.32 -1.36
C ASP A 79 4.69 -25.86 -1.28
N VAL A 80 4.56 -25.22 -2.43
CA VAL A 80 4.04 -23.85 -2.53
C VAL A 80 2.56 -23.92 -2.91
N LEU A 81 1.70 -23.44 -2.02
CA LEU A 81 0.25 -23.47 -2.20
C LEU A 81 -0.27 -22.04 -2.44
N ILE A 82 -0.91 -21.84 -3.58
CA ILE A 82 -1.52 -20.56 -3.95
C ILE A 82 -3.04 -20.72 -3.88
N ALA A 83 -3.67 -20.09 -2.91
CA ALA A 83 -5.12 -20.18 -2.73
C ALA A 83 -5.83 -19.17 -3.63
N THR A 84 -6.82 -19.65 -4.38
CA THR A 84 -7.69 -18.79 -5.19
C THR A 84 -9.15 -19.24 -5.03
N HIS A 85 -10.07 -18.28 -5.13
CA HIS A 85 -11.50 -18.51 -5.07
C HIS A 85 -12.19 -18.02 -6.35
N ASN A 86 -12.24 -16.72 -6.58
CA ASN A 86 -12.88 -16.10 -7.74
C ASN A 86 -12.02 -15.00 -8.38
N GLU A 87 -10.74 -14.95 -8.03
CA GLU A 87 -9.81 -13.97 -8.58
C GLU A 87 -9.61 -14.18 -10.08
N ASP A 88 -9.41 -13.06 -10.77
CA ASP A 88 -9.16 -13.06 -12.21
C ASP A 88 -7.92 -13.89 -12.56
N PRO A 89 -7.95 -14.75 -13.61
CA PRO A 89 -6.79 -15.47 -14.06
C PRO A 89 -5.58 -14.60 -14.40
N GLU A 90 -5.77 -13.38 -14.88
CA GLU A 90 -4.67 -12.43 -15.13
C GLU A 90 -3.94 -12.02 -13.86
N LEU A 91 -4.68 -11.79 -12.79
CA LEU A 91 -4.11 -11.51 -11.48
C LEU A 91 -3.34 -12.71 -10.94
N LEU A 92 -3.93 -13.88 -11.05
CA LEU A 92 -3.33 -15.14 -10.59
C LEU A 92 -2.07 -15.50 -11.39
N TYR A 93 -2.02 -15.17 -12.68
CA TYR A 93 -0.85 -15.38 -13.53
C TYR A 93 0.42 -14.77 -12.92
N LYS A 94 0.35 -13.56 -12.43
CA LYS A 94 1.50 -12.84 -11.85
C LYS A 94 2.06 -13.58 -10.63
N THR A 95 1.19 -14.05 -9.77
CA THR A 95 1.58 -14.78 -8.55
C THR A 95 2.17 -16.16 -8.88
N ILE A 96 1.53 -16.91 -9.78
CA ILE A 96 2.05 -18.22 -10.21
C ILE A 96 3.41 -18.06 -10.89
N ASN A 97 3.52 -17.11 -11.80
CA ASN A 97 4.76 -16.83 -12.51
C ASN A 97 5.90 -16.47 -11.55
N ALA A 98 5.63 -15.61 -10.58
CA ALA A 98 6.61 -15.24 -9.57
C ALA A 98 7.04 -16.44 -8.71
N CYS A 99 6.10 -17.32 -8.35
CA CYS A 99 6.41 -18.55 -7.62
C CYS A 99 7.32 -19.48 -8.42
N THR A 100 7.12 -19.60 -9.74
CA THR A 100 7.97 -20.44 -10.61
C THR A 100 9.38 -19.89 -10.75
N LEU A 101 9.58 -18.59 -10.58
CA LEU A 101 10.86 -17.91 -10.73
C LEU A 101 11.57 -17.61 -9.39
N MET A 102 11.03 -18.08 -8.28
CA MET A 102 11.71 -18.00 -6.99
C MET A 102 13.03 -18.76 -7.04
N GLU A 103 14.05 -18.15 -6.45
CA GLU A 103 15.39 -18.73 -6.37
C GLU A 103 15.44 -19.83 -5.29
N TYR A 104 16.00 -20.98 -5.66
CA TYR A 104 16.21 -22.10 -4.76
C TYR A 104 17.38 -22.93 -5.25
N PRO A 105 18.23 -23.50 -4.36
CA PRO A 105 19.43 -24.24 -4.77
C PRO A 105 19.15 -25.39 -5.75
N ASP A 106 18.12 -26.17 -5.49
CA ASP A 106 17.62 -27.20 -6.38
C ASP A 106 16.12 -26.97 -6.63
N LYS A 107 15.80 -26.38 -7.77
CA LYS A 107 14.39 -26.06 -8.12
C LYS A 107 13.50 -27.28 -8.28
N SER A 108 14.03 -28.48 -8.49
CA SER A 108 13.24 -29.70 -8.53
C SER A 108 12.59 -30.05 -7.20
N LYS A 109 13.08 -29.47 -6.10
CA LYS A 109 12.51 -29.60 -4.76
C LYS A 109 11.38 -28.61 -4.46
N VAL A 110 11.12 -27.66 -5.32
CA VAL A 110 10.01 -26.68 -5.18
C VAL A 110 8.83 -27.18 -5.99
N HIS A 111 7.75 -27.53 -5.29
CA HIS A 111 6.51 -28.05 -5.89
C HIS A 111 5.41 -27.01 -5.74
N ILE A 112 4.95 -26.45 -6.83
CA ILE A 112 3.99 -25.35 -6.85
C ILE A 112 2.62 -25.86 -7.26
N TYR A 113 1.59 -25.50 -6.48
CA TYR A 113 0.21 -25.92 -6.71
C TYR A 113 -0.74 -24.72 -6.60
N VAL A 114 -1.66 -24.63 -7.55
CA VAL A 114 -2.79 -23.72 -7.46
C VAL A 114 -3.95 -24.45 -6.80
N CYS A 115 -4.44 -23.91 -5.69
CA CYS A 115 -5.55 -24.46 -4.94
C CYS A 115 -6.80 -23.64 -5.24
N ASP A 116 -7.69 -24.17 -6.10
CA ASP A 116 -8.89 -23.48 -6.55
C ASP A 116 -10.15 -24.15 -6.00
N ASP A 117 -10.82 -23.49 -5.09
CA ASP A 117 -12.02 -23.99 -4.44
C ASP A 117 -13.32 -23.74 -5.22
N THR A 118 -13.21 -23.14 -6.41
CA THR A 118 -14.30 -22.99 -7.37
C THR A 118 -14.16 -23.90 -8.61
N ASN A 119 -13.09 -24.69 -8.65
CA ASN A 119 -12.84 -25.70 -9.68
C ASN A 119 -13.00 -25.19 -11.13
N ARG A 120 -12.33 -24.07 -11.43
CA ARG A 120 -12.42 -23.39 -12.73
C ARG A 120 -11.48 -24.02 -13.77
N LEU A 121 -12.02 -24.31 -14.96
CA LEU A 121 -11.24 -24.87 -16.07
C LEU A 121 -10.15 -23.89 -16.57
N GLU A 122 -10.44 -22.61 -16.61
CA GLU A 122 -9.51 -21.55 -17.02
C GLU A 122 -8.28 -21.47 -16.11
N VAL A 123 -8.47 -21.67 -14.81
CA VAL A 123 -7.37 -21.70 -13.84
C VAL A 123 -6.55 -22.98 -13.98
N ALA A 124 -7.19 -24.11 -14.23
CA ALA A 124 -6.50 -25.37 -14.49
C ALA A 124 -5.62 -25.28 -15.76
N LYS A 125 -6.12 -24.66 -16.82
CA LYS A 125 -5.34 -24.41 -18.06
C LYS A 125 -4.16 -23.48 -17.78
N LEU A 126 -4.37 -22.41 -17.03
CA LEU A 126 -3.31 -21.49 -16.66
C LEU A 126 -2.20 -22.18 -15.86
N ALA A 127 -2.56 -23.03 -14.92
CA ALA A 127 -1.60 -23.82 -14.14
C ALA A 127 -0.79 -24.75 -15.03
N ASP A 128 -1.42 -25.42 -15.98
CA ASP A 128 -0.75 -26.30 -16.96
C ASP A 128 0.21 -25.51 -17.87
N GLU A 129 -0.20 -24.37 -18.38
CA GLU A 129 0.62 -23.48 -19.22
C GLU A 129 1.88 -22.98 -18.47
N LEU A 130 1.78 -22.73 -17.18
CA LEU A 130 2.89 -22.28 -16.34
C LEU A 130 3.69 -23.44 -15.72
N GLY A 131 3.29 -24.68 -15.97
CA GLY A 131 4.00 -25.87 -15.51
C GLY A 131 3.86 -26.14 -14.01
N VAL A 132 2.75 -25.76 -13.39
CA VAL A 132 2.45 -25.98 -11.97
C VAL A 132 1.28 -26.94 -11.79
N GLY A 133 1.18 -27.56 -10.60
CA GLY A 133 0.08 -28.42 -10.25
C GLY A 133 -1.23 -27.64 -10.01
N TYR A 134 -2.34 -28.35 -10.08
CA TYR A 134 -3.67 -27.78 -9.83
C TYR A 134 -4.49 -28.71 -8.95
N PHE A 135 -5.08 -28.16 -7.90
CA PHE A 135 -6.04 -28.83 -7.03
C PHE A 135 -7.37 -28.09 -7.09
N GLY A 136 -8.30 -28.60 -7.90
CA GLY A 136 -9.67 -28.12 -7.93
C GLY A 136 -10.50 -28.75 -6.82
N LEU A 137 -11.29 -27.97 -6.13
CA LEU A 137 -12.23 -28.43 -5.10
C LEU A 137 -13.63 -27.90 -5.40
N ALA A 138 -14.54 -28.81 -5.68
CA ALA A 138 -15.96 -28.49 -5.79
C ALA A 138 -16.64 -28.61 -4.41
N ASP A 139 -17.70 -27.84 -4.19
CA ASP A 139 -18.52 -27.89 -2.98
C ASP A 139 -17.75 -27.63 -1.67
N ASN A 140 -16.78 -26.74 -1.71
CA ASN A 140 -16.02 -26.35 -0.52
C ASN A 140 -16.91 -25.62 0.50
N LYS A 141 -17.00 -26.16 1.72
CA LYS A 141 -17.79 -25.60 2.84
C LYS A 141 -16.95 -24.76 3.81
N ASP A 142 -15.65 -24.96 3.81
CA ASP A 142 -14.73 -24.43 4.82
C ASP A 142 -13.83 -23.31 4.30
N ALA A 143 -14.24 -22.63 3.24
CA ALA A 143 -13.51 -21.50 2.65
C ALA A 143 -12.03 -21.83 2.37
N LYS A 144 -11.13 -20.94 2.71
CA LYS A 144 -9.68 -21.09 2.48
C LYS A 144 -9.08 -22.28 3.25
N SER A 145 -9.57 -22.55 4.45
CA SER A 145 -9.12 -23.71 5.25
C SER A 145 -9.42 -25.03 4.55
N GLY A 146 -10.61 -25.19 4.03
CA GLY A 146 -10.99 -26.38 3.26
C GLY A 146 -10.13 -26.55 2.01
N ASN A 147 -9.85 -25.46 1.33
CA ASN A 147 -8.98 -25.43 0.15
C ASN A 147 -7.55 -25.88 0.48
N TYR A 148 -6.93 -25.33 1.52
CA TYR A 148 -5.61 -25.73 1.96
C TYR A 148 -5.57 -27.17 2.53
N ASN A 149 -6.56 -27.57 3.31
CA ASN A 149 -6.62 -28.92 3.84
C ASN A 149 -6.74 -29.98 2.73
N ASN A 150 -7.47 -29.66 1.66
CA ASN A 150 -7.53 -30.51 0.47
C ASN A 150 -6.15 -30.67 -0.19
N ALA A 151 -5.40 -29.59 -0.34
CA ALA A 151 -4.06 -29.60 -0.90
C ALA A 151 -3.06 -30.36 0.00
N LEU A 152 -3.15 -30.18 1.31
CA LEU A 152 -2.26 -30.86 2.27
C LEU A 152 -2.42 -32.39 2.24
N ARG A 153 -3.62 -32.88 2.00
CA ARG A 153 -3.86 -34.34 1.86
C ARG A 153 -3.22 -34.95 0.62
N GLN A 154 -2.90 -34.14 -0.38
CA GLN A 154 -2.37 -34.55 -1.68
C GLN A 154 -0.89 -34.22 -1.87
N THR A 155 -0.25 -33.65 -0.86
CA THR A 155 1.15 -33.21 -0.87
C THR A 155 1.92 -33.78 0.33
N SER A 156 3.23 -33.78 0.30
CA SER A 156 4.05 -34.47 1.30
C SER A 156 5.33 -33.77 1.70
N SER A 157 5.69 -32.63 1.12
CA SER A 157 6.94 -31.94 1.45
C SER A 157 6.96 -31.50 2.92
N PRO A 158 8.12 -31.50 3.57
CA PRO A 158 8.22 -31.13 4.99
C PRO A 158 7.92 -29.66 5.28
N LEU A 159 8.03 -28.80 4.28
CA LEU A 159 7.69 -27.38 4.38
C LEU A 159 6.57 -27.03 3.43
N VAL A 160 5.73 -26.10 3.86
CA VAL A 160 4.60 -25.58 3.09
C VAL A 160 4.70 -24.06 3.05
N ALA A 161 4.76 -23.48 1.85
CA ALA A 161 4.66 -22.04 1.66
C ALA A 161 3.25 -21.68 1.19
N THR A 162 2.64 -20.65 1.75
CA THR A 162 1.29 -20.23 1.42
C THR A 162 1.26 -18.82 0.86
N PHE A 163 0.50 -18.63 -0.21
CA PHE A 163 0.30 -17.32 -0.87
C PHE A 163 -1.17 -17.12 -1.21
N ASP A 164 -1.63 -15.90 -1.01
CA ASP A 164 -2.87 -15.44 -1.61
C ASP A 164 -2.71 -15.23 -3.12
N ALA A 165 -3.81 -15.28 -3.86
CA ALA A 165 -3.79 -15.15 -5.32
C ALA A 165 -3.20 -13.83 -5.82
N ASP A 166 -3.21 -12.79 -5.02
CA ASP A 166 -2.73 -11.45 -5.34
C ASP A 166 -1.40 -11.07 -4.68
N MET A 167 -0.77 -11.98 -3.97
CA MET A 167 0.53 -11.76 -3.32
C MET A 167 1.66 -12.32 -4.19
N ILE A 168 2.43 -11.43 -4.79
CA ILE A 168 3.51 -11.77 -5.71
C ILE A 168 4.81 -11.87 -4.92
N PRO A 169 5.40 -13.08 -4.78
CA PRO A 169 6.65 -13.25 -4.03
C PRO A 169 7.83 -12.62 -4.77
N TYR A 170 8.81 -12.16 -4.00
CA TYR A 170 10.11 -11.79 -4.53
C TYR A 170 10.98 -13.03 -4.73
N ARG A 171 11.98 -12.88 -5.58
CA ARG A 171 12.87 -13.97 -5.98
C ARG A 171 13.53 -14.69 -4.81
N GLU A 172 13.92 -13.94 -3.78
CA GLU A 172 14.66 -14.46 -2.60
C GLU A 172 13.73 -14.99 -1.48
N PHE A 173 12.43 -15.04 -1.68
CA PHE A 173 11.48 -15.42 -0.63
C PHE A 173 11.86 -16.74 0.08
N LEU A 174 12.13 -17.79 -0.68
CA LEU A 174 12.49 -19.09 -0.09
C LEU A 174 13.85 -19.07 0.59
N LEU A 175 14.81 -18.32 0.04
CA LEU A 175 16.15 -18.19 0.64
C LEU A 175 16.14 -17.43 1.96
N GLU A 176 15.16 -16.57 2.18
CA GLU A 176 14.98 -15.79 3.40
C GLU A 176 14.12 -16.49 4.47
N THR A 177 13.47 -17.58 4.14
CA THR A 177 12.52 -18.27 5.03
C THR A 177 12.91 -19.71 5.34
N VAL A 178 13.32 -20.49 4.36
CA VAL A 178 13.62 -21.91 4.51
C VAL A 178 14.81 -22.22 5.44
N PRO A 179 15.90 -21.44 5.47
CA PRO A 179 17.04 -21.73 6.32
C PRO A 179 16.71 -21.95 7.80
N TYR A 180 15.69 -21.28 8.32
CA TYR A 180 15.26 -21.42 9.72
C TYR A 180 14.75 -22.82 10.08
N PHE A 181 14.34 -23.60 9.08
CA PHE A 181 13.72 -24.90 9.27
C PHE A 181 14.65 -26.09 9.00
N VAL A 182 15.78 -25.87 8.34
CA VAL A 182 16.58 -26.98 7.77
C VAL A 182 17.04 -27.99 8.83
N GLU A 183 17.61 -27.51 9.93
CA GLU A 183 18.07 -28.37 11.01
C GLU A 183 16.92 -29.16 11.66
N GLN A 184 15.79 -28.51 11.82
CA GLN A 184 14.56 -29.10 12.37
C GLN A 184 13.98 -30.18 11.46
N VAL A 185 13.96 -29.93 10.16
CA VAL A 185 13.50 -30.90 9.16
C VAL A 185 14.41 -32.14 9.14
N GLU A 186 15.72 -31.94 9.14
CA GLU A 186 16.70 -33.04 9.20
C GLU A 186 16.54 -33.87 10.47
N ALA A 187 16.39 -33.23 11.62
CA ALA A 187 16.19 -33.92 12.89
C ALA A 187 14.88 -34.72 12.89
N TYR A 188 13.80 -34.16 12.37
CA TYR A 188 12.50 -34.86 12.27
C TYR A 188 12.58 -36.06 11.33
N GLU A 189 13.21 -35.94 10.17
CA GLU A 189 13.36 -37.02 9.18
C GLU A 189 14.24 -38.17 9.72
N ASN A 190 15.26 -37.85 10.54
CA ASN A 190 16.12 -38.81 11.18
C ASN A 190 15.51 -39.42 12.47
N GLY A 191 14.36 -38.96 12.91
CA GLY A 191 13.74 -39.39 14.17
C GLY A 191 14.40 -38.83 15.43
N ASP A 192 15.22 -37.79 15.30
CA ASP A 192 15.88 -37.11 16.39
C ASP A 192 14.99 -36.07 17.06
N ASP A 193 15.36 -35.63 18.25
CA ASP A 193 14.69 -34.56 18.96
C ASP A 193 14.96 -33.19 18.31
N TYR A 194 13.89 -32.45 17.95
CA TYR A 194 13.97 -31.11 17.38
C TYR A 194 13.40 -30.02 18.29
N ASP A 195 13.13 -30.32 19.55
CA ASP A 195 12.50 -29.39 20.51
C ASP A 195 13.29 -28.10 20.74
N LYS A 196 14.61 -28.11 20.55
CA LYS A 196 15.46 -26.92 20.73
C LYS A 196 15.26 -25.83 19.68
N SER A 197 14.73 -26.18 18.51
CA SER A 197 14.52 -25.29 17.37
C SER A 197 13.13 -25.46 16.75
N LYS A 198 12.14 -25.74 17.56
CA LYS A 198 10.78 -26.11 17.16
C LYS A 198 10.00 -24.93 16.57
N VAL A 199 10.36 -24.55 15.35
CA VAL A 199 9.70 -23.46 14.62
C VAL A 199 8.44 -23.97 13.91
N GLY A 200 7.31 -23.31 14.16
CA GLY A 200 6.05 -23.59 13.48
C GLY A 200 5.95 -22.91 12.14
N LEU A 201 6.19 -21.62 12.11
CA LEU A 201 6.12 -20.82 10.88
C LEU A 201 7.10 -19.63 10.90
N ILE A 202 7.45 -19.20 9.71
CA ILE A 202 8.18 -17.94 9.45
C ILE A 202 7.29 -17.08 8.56
N GLN A 203 6.76 -16.01 9.15
CA GLN A 203 5.98 -14.99 8.45
C GLN A 203 6.91 -13.94 7.85
N THR A 204 6.71 -13.57 6.59
CA THR A 204 7.31 -12.35 6.04
C THR A 204 6.30 -11.19 6.10
N PRO A 205 6.73 -9.94 6.31
CA PRO A 205 5.82 -8.80 6.32
C PRO A 205 5.06 -8.68 5.01
N GLN A 206 3.77 -8.40 5.10
CA GLN A 206 2.97 -8.06 3.92
C GLN A 206 3.35 -6.66 3.42
N SER A 207 3.48 -6.53 2.11
CA SER A 207 3.71 -5.28 1.43
C SER A 207 2.75 -5.16 0.25
N PHE A 208 2.48 -3.93 -0.20
CA PHE A 208 1.51 -3.68 -1.27
C PHE A 208 2.13 -2.76 -2.31
N TYR A 209 1.92 -3.06 -3.59
CA TYR A 209 2.45 -2.27 -4.68
C TYR A 209 1.51 -1.13 -5.12
N ASN A 210 0.26 -1.11 -4.66
CA ASN A 210 -0.64 0.02 -4.80
C ASN A 210 -0.81 0.76 -3.47
N ALA A 211 -1.09 2.05 -3.53
CA ALA A 211 -1.40 2.84 -2.34
C ALA A 211 -2.71 2.39 -1.72
N ASP A 212 -2.78 2.36 -0.38
CA ASP A 212 -4.04 2.16 0.31
C ASP A 212 -4.95 3.39 0.18
N ILE A 213 -6.21 3.26 0.59
CA ILE A 213 -7.17 4.36 0.47
C ILE A 213 -6.79 5.59 1.31
N PHE A 214 -6.10 5.38 2.43
CA PHE A 214 -5.70 6.46 3.33
C PHE A 214 -4.57 7.26 2.70
N GLN A 215 -3.58 6.59 2.13
CA GLN A 215 -2.50 7.24 1.39
C GLN A 215 -3.03 7.95 0.14
N PHE A 216 -3.80 7.24 -0.68
CA PHE A 216 -4.25 7.75 -1.97
C PHE A 216 -5.25 8.88 -1.85
N ASN A 217 -6.32 8.70 -1.05
CA ASN A 217 -7.39 9.69 -0.94
C ASN A 217 -6.95 10.98 -0.23
N LEU A 218 -5.89 10.93 0.57
CA LEU A 218 -5.29 12.08 1.24
C LEU A 218 -4.03 12.62 0.54
N PHE A 219 -3.74 12.19 -0.69
CA PHE A 219 -2.58 12.62 -1.49
C PHE A 219 -1.24 12.39 -0.80
N SER A 220 -1.12 11.30 -0.04
CA SER A 220 0.00 11.03 0.87
C SER A 220 0.79 9.76 0.53
N GLU A 221 0.76 9.30 -0.72
CA GLU A 221 1.44 8.06 -1.15
C GLU A 221 2.95 8.09 -0.94
N SER A 222 3.56 9.26 -1.11
CA SER A 222 5.01 9.44 -0.97
C SER A 222 5.47 9.80 0.44
N THR A 223 4.56 10.17 1.34
CA THR A 223 4.89 10.73 2.65
C THR A 223 4.47 9.86 3.82
N LEU A 224 3.40 9.09 3.69
CA LEU A 224 2.89 8.22 4.74
C LEU A 224 3.03 6.76 4.34
N PRO A 225 3.37 5.88 5.30
CA PRO A 225 3.42 4.44 5.05
C PRO A 225 2.03 3.86 4.84
N ASN A 226 1.96 2.66 4.24
CA ASN A 226 0.75 1.85 4.25
C ASN A 226 0.30 1.64 5.71
N GLU A 227 -0.99 1.71 5.96
CA GLU A 227 -1.50 1.61 7.33
C GLU A 227 -1.25 0.24 7.99
N GLN A 228 -1.01 -0.81 7.21
CA GLN A 228 -0.67 -2.14 7.71
C GLN A 228 0.83 -2.30 8.02
N ASP A 229 1.69 -1.41 7.58
CA ASP A 229 3.14 -1.52 7.74
C ASP A 229 3.56 -1.54 9.21
N PHE A 230 2.91 -0.77 10.05
CA PHE A 230 3.24 -0.73 11.48
C PHE A 230 3.04 -2.10 12.14
N PHE A 231 1.90 -2.76 11.86
CA PHE A 231 1.66 -4.10 12.37
C PHE A 231 2.66 -5.10 11.80
N SER A 232 2.79 -5.17 10.48
CA SER A 232 3.58 -6.20 9.80
C SER A 232 5.08 -6.09 10.06
N LYS A 233 5.60 -4.85 10.10
CA LYS A 233 7.06 -4.60 10.15
C LYS A 233 7.58 -4.24 11.54
N GLU A 234 6.71 -3.84 12.46
CA GLU A 234 7.09 -3.46 13.82
C GLU A 234 6.46 -4.37 14.88
N ILE A 235 5.15 -4.41 15.02
CA ILE A 235 4.48 -5.18 16.09
C ILE A 235 4.77 -6.66 15.93
N ASN A 236 4.58 -7.21 14.75
CA ASN A 236 4.75 -8.65 14.52
C ASN A 236 6.20 -9.10 14.71
N VAL A 237 7.15 -8.27 14.32
CA VAL A 237 8.58 -8.51 14.59
C VAL A 237 8.90 -8.45 16.10
N CYS A 238 8.31 -7.51 16.82
CA CYS A 238 8.48 -7.44 18.28
C CYS A 238 7.91 -8.69 19.00
N ASN A 239 6.90 -9.32 18.44
CA ASN A 239 6.32 -10.56 18.98
C ASN A 239 7.29 -11.75 18.91
N ASN A 240 8.36 -11.68 18.12
CA ASN A 240 9.39 -12.72 18.05
C ASN A 240 10.01 -13.03 19.41
N SER A 241 10.14 -12.05 20.30
CA SER A 241 10.69 -12.24 21.64
C SER A 241 9.89 -13.25 22.49
N HIS A 242 8.64 -13.48 22.13
CA HIS A 242 7.73 -14.45 22.77
C HIS A 242 7.49 -15.68 21.88
N GLY A 243 8.06 -15.73 20.67
CA GLY A 243 7.74 -16.77 19.69
C GLY A 243 6.30 -16.74 19.22
N ALA A 244 5.65 -15.58 19.26
CA ALA A 244 4.22 -15.41 19.01
C ALA A 244 3.93 -14.48 17.81
N ALA A 245 4.76 -14.51 16.77
CA ALA A 245 4.46 -13.81 15.53
C ALA A 245 3.15 -14.33 14.95
N VAL A 246 2.29 -13.41 14.49
CA VAL A 246 0.98 -13.75 13.97
C VAL A 246 1.10 -14.19 12.51
N TYR A 247 0.47 -15.31 12.19
CA TYR A 247 0.31 -15.76 10.81
C TYR A 247 -0.79 -14.94 10.12
N THR A 248 -0.45 -14.29 9.01
CA THR A 248 -1.36 -13.39 8.29
C THR A 248 -1.97 -13.99 7.02
N GLY A 249 -1.81 -15.29 6.81
CA GLY A 249 -2.48 -16.06 5.76
C GLY A 249 -1.75 -16.14 4.43
N SER A 250 -0.68 -15.40 4.24
CA SER A 250 0.09 -15.37 2.99
C SER A 250 1.57 -15.13 3.24
N ASN A 251 2.40 -15.34 2.21
CA ASN A 251 3.86 -15.12 2.21
C ASN A 251 4.55 -15.66 3.47
N THR A 252 4.24 -16.91 3.79
CA THR A 252 4.67 -17.61 5.00
C THR A 252 5.16 -19.01 4.64
N VAL A 253 6.21 -19.46 5.28
CA VAL A 253 6.64 -20.86 5.24
C VAL A 253 6.29 -21.52 6.56
N ILE A 254 5.67 -22.68 6.51
CA ILE A 254 5.14 -23.41 7.66
C ILE A 254 5.75 -24.82 7.70
N PHE A 255 6.10 -25.28 8.88
CA PHE A 255 6.53 -26.65 9.09
C PHE A 255 5.31 -27.58 9.01
N ARG A 256 5.31 -28.53 8.06
CA ARG A 256 4.15 -29.41 7.83
C ARG A 256 3.74 -30.18 9.07
N LYS A 257 4.69 -30.72 9.81
CA LYS A 257 4.40 -31.45 11.04
C LYS A 257 3.66 -30.59 12.07
N ALA A 258 3.97 -29.31 12.15
CA ALA A 258 3.25 -28.37 13.02
C ALA A 258 1.77 -28.22 12.63
N ILE A 259 1.47 -28.20 11.34
CA ILE A 259 0.07 -28.17 10.85
C ILE A 259 -0.65 -29.49 11.21
N GLU A 260 0.01 -30.63 11.00
CA GLU A 260 -0.55 -31.95 11.31
C GLU A 260 -0.80 -32.12 12.80
N ASP A 261 0.10 -31.67 13.66
CA ASP A 261 -0.01 -31.77 15.12
C ASP A 261 -1.22 -31.00 15.69
N VAL A 262 -1.68 -29.96 14.99
CA VAL A 262 -2.85 -29.17 15.38
C VAL A 262 -4.13 -29.56 14.64
N GLY A 263 -4.08 -30.61 13.81
CA GLY A 263 -5.24 -31.14 13.08
C GLY A 263 -5.54 -30.45 11.74
N GLY A 264 -4.57 -29.76 11.14
CA GLY A 264 -4.73 -29.04 9.88
C GLY A 264 -5.13 -27.57 10.09
N PHE A 265 -5.52 -26.91 9.01
CA PHE A 265 -6.04 -25.55 9.08
C PHE A 265 -7.40 -25.53 9.80
N PRO A 266 -7.62 -24.60 10.76
CA PRO A 266 -8.89 -24.50 11.49
C PRO A 266 -10.07 -24.19 10.58
N THR A 267 -11.20 -24.85 10.82
CA THR A 267 -12.45 -24.70 10.04
C THR A 267 -13.57 -24.03 10.81
N ASP A 268 -13.35 -23.72 12.09
CA ASP A 268 -14.35 -23.15 13.02
C ASP A 268 -14.25 -21.61 13.18
N THR A 269 -13.48 -20.98 12.31
CA THR A 269 -13.27 -19.51 12.28
C THR A 269 -13.18 -19.00 10.85
N ILE A 270 -13.41 -17.70 10.66
CA ILE A 270 -13.21 -17.01 9.38
C ILE A 270 -11.78 -16.46 9.21
N THR A 271 -10.95 -16.52 10.25
CA THR A 271 -9.51 -16.22 10.20
C THR A 271 -8.71 -17.44 10.62
N GLU A 272 -8.61 -18.38 9.72
CA GLU A 272 -7.89 -19.64 9.89
C GLU A 272 -6.38 -19.41 10.17
N ASP A 273 -5.83 -18.36 9.62
CA ASP A 273 -4.44 -17.95 9.76
C ASP A 273 -4.10 -17.60 11.21
N PHE A 274 -4.80 -16.64 11.78
CA PHE A 274 -4.58 -16.24 13.18
C PHE A 274 -4.72 -17.43 14.14
N GLU A 275 -5.79 -18.20 14.00
CA GLU A 275 -6.06 -19.34 14.90
C GLU A 275 -5.03 -20.46 14.72
N LEU A 276 -4.56 -20.73 13.50
CA LEU A 276 -3.50 -21.71 13.25
C LEU A 276 -2.23 -21.33 14.01
N GLY A 277 -1.81 -20.06 13.94
CA GLY A 277 -0.65 -19.59 14.68
C GLY A 277 -0.78 -19.76 16.19
N VAL A 278 -1.94 -19.47 16.75
CA VAL A 278 -2.20 -19.66 18.18
C VAL A 278 -2.20 -21.14 18.56
N ARG A 279 -2.81 -22.00 17.75
CA ARG A 279 -2.80 -23.46 17.96
C ARG A 279 -1.38 -24.03 17.93
N MET A 280 -0.54 -23.57 17.03
CA MET A 280 0.88 -23.95 16.98
C MET A 280 1.62 -23.54 18.24
N ASN A 281 1.41 -22.32 18.75
CA ASN A 281 1.99 -21.90 20.01
C ASN A 281 1.51 -22.78 21.18
N ALA A 282 0.23 -23.12 21.23
CA ALA A 282 -0.32 -24.01 22.25
C ALA A 282 0.27 -25.45 22.17
N ALA A 283 0.64 -25.89 20.98
CA ALA A 283 1.29 -27.18 20.76
C ALA A 283 2.80 -27.17 21.05
N GLY A 284 3.34 -26.01 21.44
CA GLY A 284 4.76 -25.85 21.81
C GLY A 284 5.67 -25.36 20.68
N TYR A 285 5.15 -25.05 19.50
CA TYR A 285 5.91 -24.43 18.43
C TYR A 285 6.07 -22.92 18.66
N VAL A 286 7.11 -22.35 18.09
CA VAL A 286 7.36 -20.90 18.09
C VAL A 286 7.20 -20.34 16.70
N ASN A 287 6.60 -19.18 16.61
CA ASN A 287 6.36 -18.49 15.35
C ASN A 287 7.18 -17.21 15.30
N TYR A 288 7.84 -16.97 14.17
CA TYR A 288 8.67 -15.79 13.98
C TYR A 288 8.26 -15.02 12.73
N SER A 289 8.57 -13.73 12.72
CA SER A 289 8.43 -12.84 11.57
C SER A 289 9.77 -12.26 11.16
N THR A 290 10.06 -12.25 9.86
CA THR A 290 11.21 -11.52 9.32
C THR A 290 10.96 -10.03 9.29
N LYS A 291 12.02 -9.23 9.14
CA LYS A 291 11.92 -7.76 9.09
C LYS A 291 11.57 -7.22 7.69
N SER A 292 12.08 -7.87 6.65
CA SER A 292 11.97 -7.40 5.27
C SER A 292 10.82 -8.07 4.54
N PRO A 293 9.99 -7.31 3.82
CA PRO A 293 8.98 -7.89 2.94
C PRO A 293 9.61 -8.76 1.85
N MET A 294 9.00 -9.90 1.57
CA MET A 294 9.41 -10.83 0.52
C MET A 294 8.30 -11.11 -0.48
N ALA A 295 7.23 -10.37 -0.42
CA ALA A 295 6.12 -10.42 -1.36
C ALA A 295 5.40 -9.08 -1.41
N SER A 296 4.74 -8.79 -2.52
CA SER A 296 3.97 -7.58 -2.72
C SER A 296 2.61 -7.91 -3.34
N GLY A 297 1.55 -7.32 -2.83
CA GLY A 297 0.19 -7.60 -3.26
C GLY A 297 -0.65 -6.36 -3.49
N LEU A 298 -1.94 -6.59 -3.68
CA LEU A 298 -2.94 -5.54 -3.82
C LEU A 298 -3.66 -5.25 -2.51
N THR A 299 -3.86 -3.98 -2.22
CA THR A 299 -4.75 -3.52 -1.16
C THR A 299 -6.06 -2.98 -1.77
N PRO A 300 -7.20 -3.08 -1.05
CA PRO A 300 -8.46 -2.53 -1.55
C PRO A 300 -8.38 -1.03 -1.84
N THR A 301 -9.10 -0.58 -2.86
CA THR A 301 -9.05 0.82 -3.36
C THR A 301 -10.30 1.63 -3.03
N ASP A 302 -11.27 1.05 -2.35
CA ASP A 302 -12.48 1.74 -1.88
C ASP A 302 -12.75 1.47 -0.40
N LEU A 303 -13.39 2.42 0.27
CA LEU A 303 -13.66 2.34 1.71
C LEU A 303 -14.56 1.16 2.08
N LYS A 304 -15.58 0.88 1.27
CA LYS A 304 -16.52 -0.21 1.52
C LYS A 304 -15.81 -1.58 1.58
N SER A 305 -14.90 -1.82 0.65
CA SER A 305 -14.10 -3.06 0.61
C SER A 305 -13.16 -3.16 1.80
N VAL A 306 -12.50 -2.06 2.18
CA VAL A 306 -11.63 -2.01 3.35
C VAL A 306 -12.41 -2.29 4.63
N LEU A 307 -13.57 -1.68 4.80
CA LEU A 307 -14.42 -1.88 5.98
C LEU A 307 -14.90 -3.33 6.11
N LYS A 308 -15.30 -3.95 5.00
CA LYS A 308 -15.69 -5.37 4.98
C LYS A 308 -14.52 -6.29 5.35
N GLN A 309 -13.34 -6.03 4.79
CA GLN A 309 -12.13 -6.78 5.09
C GLN A 309 -11.78 -6.70 6.58
N ARG A 310 -11.80 -5.49 7.15
CA ARG A 310 -11.44 -5.27 8.55
C ARG A 310 -12.47 -5.82 9.52
N ALA A 311 -13.75 -5.71 9.20
CA ALA A 311 -14.80 -6.35 9.99
C ALA A 311 -14.62 -7.87 10.05
N ARG A 312 -14.29 -8.48 8.92
CA ARG A 312 -13.98 -9.91 8.84
C ARG A 312 -12.77 -10.28 9.70
N TRP A 313 -11.67 -9.54 9.58
CA TRP A 313 -10.46 -9.81 10.36
C TRP A 313 -10.70 -9.67 11.85
N GLY A 314 -11.37 -8.60 12.27
CA GLY A 314 -11.66 -8.36 13.68
C GLY A 314 -12.59 -9.42 14.27
N ARG A 315 -13.67 -9.77 13.59
CA ARG A 315 -14.56 -10.85 14.00
C ARG A 315 -13.84 -12.18 14.12
N GLY A 316 -12.98 -12.50 13.14
CA GLY A 316 -12.19 -13.70 13.15
C GLY A 316 -11.20 -13.78 14.32
N VAL A 317 -10.48 -12.69 14.58
CA VAL A 317 -9.54 -12.62 15.72
C VAL A 317 -10.28 -12.78 17.05
N ILE A 318 -11.40 -12.11 17.24
CA ILE A 318 -12.22 -12.23 18.44
C ILE A 318 -12.73 -13.67 18.61
N ARG A 319 -13.26 -14.28 17.55
CA ARG A 319 -13.74 -15.65 17.57
C ARG A 319 -12.64 -16.66 17.90
N SER A 320 -11.49 -16.52 17.22
CA SER A 320 -10.32 -17.37 17.46
C SER A 320 -9.78 -17.21 18.88
N SER A 321 -9.83 -16.00 19.43
CA SER A 321 -9.44 -15.73 20.81
C SER A 321 -10.28 -16.51 21.81
N TYR A 322 -11.59 -16.62 21.56
CA TYR A 322 -12.46 -17.43 22.41
C TYR A 322 -12.28 -18.94 22.16
N ASN A 323 -12.12 -19.37 20.91
CA ASN A 323 -11.86 -20.77 20.58
C ASN A 323 -10.60 -21.30 21.26
N MET A 324 -9.58 -20.47 21.34
CA MET A 324 -8.28 -20.81 21.95
C MET A 324 -8.16 -20.42 23.41
N ASN A 325 -9.16 -19.75 23.97
CA ASN A 325 -9.15 -19.25 25.36
C ASN A 325 -7.84 -18.52 25.71
N ILE A 326 -7.48 -17.53 24.91
CA ILE A 326 -6.17 -16.85 25.03
C ILE A 326 -5.92 -16.20 26.40
N PHE A 327 -6.99 -15.87 27.15
CA PHE A 327 -6.88 -15.23 28.45
C PHE A 327 -6.36 -16.18 29.54
N PHE A 328 -6.74 -17.44 29.52
CA PHE A 328 -6.46 -18.41 30.57
C PHE A 328 -5.88 -19.74 30.07
N ASN A 329 -5.49 -19.85 28.81
CA ASN A 329 -4.97 -21.10 28.25
C ASN A 329 -3.63 -21.46 28.89
N PRO A 330 -3.51 -22.57 29.65
CA PRO A 330 -2.28 -22.95 30.31
C PRO A 330 -1.18 -23.43 29.37
N LYS A 331 -1.53 -23.78 28.13
CA LYS A 331 -0.58 -24.24 27.10
C LYS A 331 0.18 -23.07 26.46
N LEU A 332 -0.33 -21.84 26.57
CA LEU A 332 0.36 -20.66 26.13
C LEU A 332 1.24 -20.09 27.23
N THR A 333 2.42 -19.61 26.86
CA THR A 333 3.30 -18.88 27.79
C THR A 333 2.66 -17.55 28.20
N LYS A 334 3.13 -16.95 29.28
CA LYS A 334 2.65 -15.61 29.70
C LYS A 334 2.87 -14.56 28.64
N GLY A 335 4.03 -14.57 27.96
CA GLY A 335 4.34 -13.66 26.88
C GLY A 335 3.42 -13.84 25.68
N GLN A 336 3.13 -15.07 25.29
CA GLN A 336 2.20 -15.39 24.20
C GLN A 336 0.78 -14.93 24.53
N ARG A 337 0.30 -15.17 25.74
CA ARG A 337 -1.00 -14.67 26.17
C ARG A 337 -1.10 -13.16 26.11
N ILE A 338 -0.09 -12.46 26.58
CA ILE A 338 -0.03 -10.98 26.52
C ILE A 338 -0.12 -10.49 25.07
N VAL A 339 0.62 -11.10 24.14
CA VAL A 339 0.57 -10.74 22.72
C VAL A 339 -0.84 -10.92 22.15
N TYR A 340 -1.47 -12.05 22.40
CA TYR A 340 -2.81 -12.32 21.87
C TYR A 340 -3.91 -11.50 22.53
N ILE A 341 -3.80 -11.25 23.84
CA ILE A 341 -4.71 -10.33 24.53
C ILE A 341 -4.58 -8.92 23.97
N ASN A 342 -3.37 -8.46 23.72
CA ASN A 342 -3.14 -7.15 23.10
C ASN A 342 -3.78 -7.05 21.71
N GLY A 343 -3.68 -8.10 20.90
CA GLY A 343 -4.37 -8.19 19.61
C GLY A 343 -5.89 -8.15 19.73
N TYR A 344 -6.46 -8.84 20.72
CA TYR A 344 -7.88 -8.75 21.04
C TYR A 344 -8.32 -7.35 21.44
N LEU A 345 -7.58 -6.70 22.32
CA LEU A 345 -7.87 -5.35 22.79
C LEU A 345 -7.75 -4.30 21.70
N TYR A 346 -6.88 -4.51 20.71
CA TYR A 346 -6.77 -3.64 19.55
C TYR A 346 -8.12 -3.49 18.82
N TRP A 347 -8.87 -4.57 18.65
CA TRP A 347 -10.15 -4.53 17.96
C TRP A 347 -11.26 -3.82 18.73
N TRP A 348 -11.06 -3.60 20.03
CA TRP A 348 -11.90 -2.72 20.85
C TRP A 348 -11.48 -1.25 20.81
N SER A 349 -10.39 -0.90 20.16
CA SER A 349 -9.93 0.48 20.01
C SER A 349 -10.94 1.38 19.31
N PHE A 350 -11.74 0.84 18.43
CA PHE A 350 -12.78 1.58 17.69
C PHE A 350 -13.90 2.07 18.61
N PHE A 351 -14.32 1.23 19.54
CA PHE A 351 -15.26 1.62 20.60
C PHE A 351 -14.65 2.70 21.50
N ARG A 352 -13.43 2.52 21.94
CA ARG A 352 -12.72 3.52 22.74
C ARG A 352 -12.59 4.85 22.01
N ARG A 353 -12.26 4.82 20.71
CA ARG A 353 -12.15 6.05 19.89
C ARG A 353 -13.45 6.83 19.83
N LEU A 354 -14.58 6.17 19.69
CA LEU A 354 -15.89 6.82 19.73
C LEU A 354 -16.18 7.46 21.08
N LEU A 355 -15.84 6.80 22.18
CA LEU A 355 -15.97 7.39 23.52
C LEU A 355 -15.12 8.66 23.67
N TYR A 356 -13.90 8.65 23.16
CA TYR A 356 -13.02 9.83 23.21
C TYR A 356 -13.57 10.99 22.39
N ILE A 357 -14.12 10.73 21.22
CA ILE A 357 -14.74 11.76 20.37
C ILE A 357 -15.99 12.32 21.02
N LEU A 358 -16.82 11.45 21.58
CA LEU A 358 -18.12 11.84 22.17
C LEU A 358 -17.98 12.57 23.51
N ALA A 359 -16.93 12.29 24.30
CA ALA A 359 -16.78 12.88 25.63
C ALA A 359 -16.83 14.42 25.63
N PRO A 360 -16.01 15.15 24.84
CA PRO A 360 -16.09 16.61 24.81
C PRO A 360 -17.38 17.10 24.14
N ILE A 361 -17.95 16.37 23.18
CA ILE A 361 -19.23 16.71 22.55
C ILE A 361 -20.36 16.63 23.59
N LEU A 362 -20.42 15.59 24.39
CA LEU A 362 -21.43 15.46 25.46
C LEU A 362 -21.39 16.63 26.42
N TYR A 363 -20.21 17.06 26.80
CA TYR A 363 -20.06 18.22 27.71
C TYR A 363 -20.50 19.53 27.05
N THR A 364 -20.04 19.80 25.83
CA THR A 364 -20.23 21.11 25.18
C THR A 364 -21.60 21.27 24.52
N VAL A 365 -22.16 20.22 23.94
CA VAL A 365 -23.43 20.24 23.21
C VAL A 365 -24.60 19.82 24.10
N PHE A 366 -24.45 18.72 24.83
CA PHE A 366 -25.52 18.09 25.62
C PHE A 366 -25.47 18.40 27.11
N HIS A 367 -24.47 19.15 27.55
CA HIS A 367 -24.25 19.54 28.98
C HIS A 367 -24.16 18.34 29.94
N VAL A 368 -23.62 17.21 29.45
CA VAL A 368 -23.39 16.00 30.25
C VAL A 368 -21.93 15.95 30.65
N ARG A 369 -21.71 16.06 31.95
CA ARG A 369 -20.35 16.04 32.53
C ARG A 369 -19.92 14.60 32.78
N VAL A 370 -18.94 14.11 32.04
CA VAL A 370 -18.39 12.75 32.16
C VAL A 370 -17.08 12.68 32.93
N VAL A 371 -16.41 13.80 33.06
CA VAL A 371 -15.19 13.97 33.87
C VAL A 371 -15.38 15.17 34.82
N VAL A 372 -15.27 14.93 36.12
CA VAL A 372 -15.41 15.95 37.14
C VAL A 372 -14.02 16.41 37.59
N SER A 373 -13.58 17.57 37.13
CA SER A 373 -12.27 18.09 37.47
C SER A 373 -12.21 19.61 37.26
N ASN A 374 -11.18 20.25 37.85
CA ASN A 374 -10.79 21.59 37.47
C ASN A 374 -9.53 21.58 36.60
N ILE A 375 -9.28 22.68 35.92
CA ILE A 375 -8.19 22.78 34.96
C ILE A 375 -6.80 22.59 35.56
N TRP A 376 -6.59 23.06 36.80
CA TRP A 376 -5.28 22.99 37.48
C TRP A 376 -4.89 21.55 37.79
N LEU A 377 -5.85 20.73 38.24
CA LEU A 377 -5.62 19.32 38.46
C LEU A 377 -5.44 18.55 37.15
N LEU A 378 -6.16 18.92 36.10
CA LEU A 378 -5.95 18.35 34.78
C LEU A 378 -4.55 18.66 34.24
N PHE A 379 -4.07 19.91 34.35
CA PHE A 379 -2.70 20.24 33.96
C PHE A 379 -1.65 19.52 34.81
N LEU A 380 -1.90 19.33 36.08
CA LEU A 380 -0.96 18.64 36.97
C LEU A 380 -0.86 17.13 36.65
N PHE A 381 -1.97 16.45 36.41
CA PHE A 381 -2.01 14.99 36.22
C PHE A 381 -2.04 14.55 34.73
N TRP A 382 -2.87 15.20 33.94
CA TRP A 382 -3.05 14.78 32.53
C TRP A 382 -1.89 15.23 31.64
N LEU A 383 -1.45 16.48 31.73
CA LEU A 383 -0.48 17.02 30.77
C LEU A 383 0.87 16.31 30.82
N PRO A 384 1.49 16.02 31.98
CA PRO A 384 2.72 15.26 32.02
C PRO A 384 2.56 13.84 31.42
N SER A 385 1.50 13.15 31.79
CA SER A 385 1.20 11.82 31.26
C SER A 385 1.03 11.83 29.73
N TYR A 386 0.22 12.75 29.22
CA TYR A 386 -0.01 12.90 27.78
C TYR A 386 1.28 13.21 27.00
N ALA A 387 2.02 14.21 27.46
CA ALA A 387 3.25 14.62 26.78
C ALA A 387 4.31 13.52 26.76
N LEU A 388 4.55 12.88 27.91
CA LEU A 388 5.57 11.84 28.02
C LEU A 388 5.17 10.55 27.30
N THR A 389 3.91 10.17 27.33
CA THR A 389 3.40 9.03 26.57
C THR A 389 3.50 9.30 25.07
N HIS A 390 3.15 10.50 24.63
CA HIS A 390 3.27 10.89 23.23
C HIS A 390 4.72 10.83 22.72
N LEU A 391 5.67 11.36 23.51
CA LEU A 391 7.09 11.28 23.21
C LEU A 391 7.60 9.83 23.16
N SER A 392 7.16 8.99 24.11
CA SER A 392 7.52 7.58 24.16
C SER A 392 7.01 6.82 22.95
N MET A 393 5.77 7.03 22.56
CA MET A 393 5.18 6.40 21.37
C MET A 393 5.82 6.87 20.07
N ARG A 394 6.22 8.14 20.00
CA ARG A 394 6.96 8.67 18.86
C ARG A 394 8.32 7.98 18.71
N GLU A 395 9.04 7.75 19.80
CA GLU A 395 10.32 7.01 19.78
C GLU A 395 10.17 5.54 19.33
N VAL A 396 9.07 4.91 19.70
CA VAL A 396 8.80 3.50 19.37
C VAL A 396 8.43 3.31 17.89
N SER A 397 7.68 4.25 17.30
CA SER A 397 7.06 4.08 15.98
C SER A 397 7.65 4.97 14.87
N LYS A 398 8.90 5.36 14.97
CA LYS A 398 9.55 6.37 14.11
C LYS A 398 9.37 6.18 12.60
N GLN A 399 9.40 4.96 12.10
CA GLN A 399 9.46 4.68 10.66
C GLN A 399 8.09 4.41 10.03
N TYR A 400 7.18 3.74 10.73
CA TYR A 400 6.00 3.14 10.10
C TYR A 400 4.67 3.75 10.52
N ARG A 401 4.60 4.38 11.68
CA ARG A 401 3.37 4.98 12.17
C ARG A 401 3.68 6.07 13.19
N THR A 402 3.13 7.24 12.95
CA THR A 402 3.03 8.26 14.01
C THR A 402 1.73 8.04 14.76
N GLN A 403 1.66 8.48 16.00
CA GLN A 403 0.44 8.40 16.81
C GLN A 403 -0.72 9.13 16.13
N VAL A 404 -0.47 10.30 15.56
CA VAL A 404 -1.46 11.11 14.84
C VAL A 404 -2.06 10.34 13.67
N TRP A 405 -1.24 9.72 12.84
CA TRP A 405 -1.70 8.92 11.70
C TRP A 405 -2.54 7.73 12.15
N GLY A 406 -2.10 7.03 13.18
CA GLY A 406 -2.84 5.92 13.77
C GLY A 406 -4.21 6.32 14.28
N GLU A 407 -4.33 7.49 14.93
CA GLU A 407 -5.60 7.99 15.43
C GLU A 407 -6.54 8.46 14.33
N ILE A 408 -6.02 9.00 13.22
CA ILE A 408 -6.83 9.32 12.03
C ILE A 408 -7.42 8.03 11.44
N VAL A 409 -6.63 6.99 11.28
CA VAL A 409 -7.09 5.69 10.76
C VAL A 409 -8.13 5.06 11.69
N GLU A 410 -7.91 5.07 13.00
CA GLU A 410 -8.90 4.62 13.99
C GLU A 410 -10.20 5.42 13.91
N THR A 411 -10.12 6.74 13.72
CA THR A 411 -11.30 7.60 13.56
C THR A 411 -12.11 7.22 12.33
N ILE A 412 -11.44 6.87 11.22
CA ILE A 412 -12.10 6.41 10.00
C ILE A 412 -12.80 5.07 10.22
N PHE A 413 -12.19 4.14 10.91
CA PHE A 413 -12.77 2.82 11.16
C PHE A 413 -13.83 2.80 12.27
N ALA A 414 -13.72 3.66 13.27
CA ALA A 414 -14.50 3.58 14.50
C ALA A 414 -16.02 3.50 14.30
N PRO A 415 -16.67 4.38 13.51
CA PRO A 415 -18.14 4.34 13.36
C PRO A 415 -18.66 3.04 12.73
N TYR A 416 -17.83 2.38 11.92
CA TYR A 416 -18.23 1.21 11.16
C TYR A 416 -17.81 -0.12 11.78
N LEU A 417 -16.75 -0.14 12.57
CA LEU A 417 -16.19 -1.38 13.10
C LEU A 417 -16.56 -1.64 14.56
N PHE A 418 -16.99 -0.64 15.34
CA PHE A 418 -17.29 -0.87 16.75
C PHE A 418 -18.47 -1.82 16.97
N ILE A 419 -19.53 -1.75 16.16
CA ILE A 419 -20.70 -2.63 16.27
C ILE A 419 -20.34 -4.07 15.91
N PRO A 420 -19.73 -4.40 14.76
CA PRO A 420 -19.30 -5.76 14.46
C PRO A 420 -18.39 -6.38 15.53
N MET A 421 -17.46 -5.62 16.06
CA MET A 421 -16.55 -6.09 17.11
C MET A 421 -17.28 -6.36 18.42
N MET A 422 -18.19 -5.48 18.79
CA MET A 422 -19.02 -5.63 19.99
C MET A 422 -19.92 -6.87 19.89
N LEU A 423 -20.61 -7.04 18.77
CA LEU A 423 -21.49 -8.18 18.52
C LEU A 423 -20.73 -9.50 18.60
N GLU A 424 -19.58 -9.59 17.95
CA GLU A 424 -18.77 -10.82 18.00
C GLU A 424 -18.25 -11.11 19.41
N SER A 425 -17.88 -10.08 20.17
CA SER A 425 -17.43 -10.22 21.55
C SER A 425 -18.52 -10.76 22.46
N PHE A 426 -19.79 -10.50 22.17
CA PHE A 426 -20.96 -11.04 22.89
C PHE A 426 -21.50 -12.34 22.28
N GLY A 427 -20.79 -12.95 21.35
CA GLY A 427 -21.14 -14.25 20.79
C GLY A 427 -22.11 -14.22 19.60
N ILE A 428 -22.44 -13.05 19.06
CA ILE A 428 -23.26 -12.89 17.87
C ILE A 428 -22.36 -12.90 16.64
N SER A 429 -22.21 -14.08 16.02
CA SER A 429 -21.32 -14.29 14.90
C SER A 429 -22.04 -14.20 13.55
N ASP A 430 -21.36 -13.63 12.55
CA ASP A 430 -21.75 -13.78 11.15
C ASP A 430 -21.03 -14.98 10.54
N LYS A 431 -21.77 -16.03 10.20
CA LYS A 431 -21.21 -17.30 9.70
C LYS A 431 -20.88 -17.31 8.22
N LYS A 432 -21.18 -16.22 7.49
CA LYS A 432 -20.97 -16.17 6.04
C LYS A 432 -19.64 -15.49 5.70
N PHE A 433 -18.74 -16.27 5.11
CA PHE A 433 -17.55 -15.74 4.46
C PHE A 433 -17.95 -14.92 3.21
N LYS A 434 -17.57 -13.66 3.18
CA LYS A 434 -17.71 -12.81 1.99
C LYS A 434 -16.33 -12.39 1.51
N VAL A 435 -15.99 -12.78 0.29
CA VAL A 435 -14.73 -12.38 -0.35
C VAL A 435 -14.73 -10.87 -0.59
N THR A 436 -13.63 -10.24 -0.22
CA THR A 436 -13.42 -8.81 -0.47
C THR A 436 -13.07 -8.60 -1.94
N ARG A 437 -13.86 -7.81 -2.65
CA ARG A 437 -13.53 -7.38 -4.01
C ARG A 437 -12.41 -6.35 -3.96
N LYS A 438 -11.41 -6.53 -4.81
CA LYS A 438 -10.30 -5.60 -4.99
C LYS A 438 -10.45 -4.91 -6.34
N GLY A 439 -11.34 -3.94 -6.42
CA GLY A 439 -11.62 -3.17 -7.63
C GLY A 439 -12.21 -1.80 -7.30
N ASN A 440 -12.25 -0.93 -8.29
CA ASN A 440 -12.80 0.41 -8.15
C ASN A 440 -14.33 0.37 -8.20
N ASP A 441 -14.97 0.71 -7.09
CA ASP A 441 -16.41 0.98 -7.06
C ASP A 441 -16.63 2.51 -7.04
N THR A 442 -17.15 3.05 -8.13
CA THR A 442 -17.40 4.50 -8.32
C THR A 442 -18.84 4.90 -8.01
N SER A 443 -19.62 4.02 -7.38
CA SER A 443 -21.02 4.30 -7.06
C SER A 443 -21.13 5.47 -6.09
N TRP A 444 -22.08 6.40 -6.35
CA TRP A 444 -22.35 7.56 -5.49
C TRP A 444 -22.72 7.17 -4.05
N THR A 445 -23.14 5.91 -3.83
CA THR A 445 -23.44 5.37 -2.49
C THR A 445 -22.25 5.39 -1.56
N LEU A 446 -21.00 5.44 -2.08
CA LEU A 446 -19.80 5.60 -1.27
C LEU A 446 -19.79 6.91 -0.49
N TYR A 447 -20.38 7.97 -1.03
CA TYR A 447 -20.48 9.26 -0.35
C TYR A 447 -21.36 9.21 0.91
N LEU A 448 -22.29 8.28 0.99
CA LEU A 448 -23.11 8.07 2.18
C LEU A 448 -22.28 7.58 3.37
N TYR A 449 -21.14 6.96 3.13
CA TYR A 449 -20.22 6.56 4.18
C TYR A 449 -19.60 7.76 4.93
N ALA A 450 -19.64 8.95 4.38
CA ALA A 450 -19.20 10.17 5.05
C ALA A 450 -20.16 10.65 6.15
N LEU A 451 -21.40 10.18 6.17
CA LEU A 451 -22.44 10.69 7.07
C LEU A 451 -22.09 10.64 8.57
N PRO A 452 -21.57 9.52 9.12
CA PRO A 452 -21.19 9.48 10.54
C PRO A 452 -20.13 10.53 10.89
N TYR A 453 -19.15 10.73 10.02
CA TYR A 453 -18.08 11.71 10.22
C TYR A 453 -18.61 13.15 10.14
N LEU A 454 -19.52 13.41 9.21
CA LEU A 454 -20.17 14.72 9.07
C LEU A 454 -21.01 15.08 10.29
N VAL A 455 -21.75 14.12 10.83
CA VAL A 455 -22.56 14.33 12.04
C VAL A 455 -21.65 14.64 13.25
N LEU A 456 -20.61 13.83 13.46
CA LEU A 456 -19.66 14.06 14.57
C LEU A 456 -18.89 15.36 14.39
N TRP A 457 -18.47 15.67 13.19
CA TRP A 457 -17.79 16.93 12.87
C TRP A 457 -18.67 18.14 13.14
N GLY A 458 -19.92 18.08 12.68
CA GLY A 458 -20.91 19.15 12.91
C GLY A 458 -21.18 19.38 14.39
N LEU A 459 -21.35 18.31 15.17
CA LEU A 459 -21.52 18.38 16.62
C LEU A 459 -20.29 18.94 17.31
N ALA A 460 -19.11 18.52 16.90
CA ALA A 460 -17.85 19.01 17.49
C ALA A 460 -17.62 20.49 17.20
N VAL A 461 -17.87 20.95 15.98
CA VAL A 461 -17.76 22.36 15.58
C VAL A 461 -18.80 23.20 16.32
N TYR A 462 -20.06 22.75 16.35
CA TYR A 462 -21.11 23.43 17.10
C TYR A 462 -20.75 23.53 18.59
N GLY A 463 -20.28 22.45 19.18
CA GLY A 463 -19.83 22.44 20.57
C GLY A 463 -18.67 23.40 20.83
N LEU A 464 -17.67 23.42 19.95
CA LEU A 464 -16.53 24.31 20.04
C LEU A 464 -16.95 25.79 19.98
N VAL A 465 -17.80 26.14 19.02
CA VAL A 465 -18.26 27.52 18.84
C VAL A 465 -19.13 27.95 20.00
N THR A 466 -20.14 27.19 20.37
CA THR A 466 -21.08 27.56 21.45
C THR A 466 -20.42 27.57 22.84
N PHE A 467 -19.49 26.65 23.09
CA PHE A 467 -18.75 26.56 24.32
C PHE A 467 -17.84 27.78 24.56
N ASN A 468 -17.22 28.31 23.51
CA ASN A 468 -16.29 29.46 23.60
C ASN A 468 -16.96 30.80 23.28
N TYR A 469 -18.21 30.83 22.82
CA TYR A 469 -18.88 32.06 22.50
C TYR A 469 -19.03 32.99 23.72
N GLY A 470 -18.60 34.22 23.55
CA GLY A 470 -18.65 35.22 24.61
C GLY A 470 -17.64 35.07 25.76
N LYS A 471 -16.69 34.13 25.65
CA LYS A 471 -15.62 33.93 26.63
C LYS A 471 -14.35 34.68 26.25
N PHE A 472 -13.72 35.32 27.22
CA PHE A 472 -12.49 36.10 27.04
C PHE A 472 -11.49 35.82 28.18
N GLY A 473 -10.20 35.93 27.90
CA GLY A 473 -9.13 35.85 28.88
C GLY A 473 -9.10 34.54 29.66
N SER A 474 -9.23 34.60 30.98
CA SER A 474 -9.17 33.44 31.89
C SER A 474 -10.28 32.40 31.62
N GLU A 475 -11.44 32.83 31.13
CA GLU A 475 -12.53 31.91 30.79
C GLU A 475 -12.17 30.99 29.64
N LEU A 476 -11.46 31.48 28.61
CA LEU A 476 -10.91 30.68 27.56
C LEU A 476 -9.87 29.67 28.07
N PHE A 477 -9.05 30.10 29.02
CA PHE A 477 -8.06 29.23 29.65
C PHE A 477 -8.69 28.07 30.41
N TYR A 478 -9.74 28.30 31.21
CA TYR A 478 -10.44 27.26 31.94
C TYR A 478 -11.13 26.22 31.08
N GLY A 479 -11.50 26.57 29.85
CA GLY A 479 -12.06 25.64 28.87
C GLY A 479 -11.06 25.09 27.87
N SER A 480 -9.77 25.41 28.00
CA SER A 480 -8.78 25.14 26.94
C SER A 480 -8.55 23.64 26.63
N ILE A 481 -8.62 22.78 27.63
CA ILE A 481 -8.43 21.34 27.45
C ILE A 481 -9.59 20.74 26.66
N ILE A 482 -10.82 21.14 26.93
CA ILE A 482 -12.00 20.69 26.17
C ILE A 482 -11.93 21.20 24.74
N SER A 483 -11.59 22.48 24.55
CA SER A 483 -11.39 23.06 23.22
C SER A 483 -10.25 22.38 22.45
N PHE A 484 -9.16 22.03 23.14
CA PHE A 484 -8.06 21.26 22.55
C PHE A 484 -8.54 19.92 21.99
N TRP A 485 -9.30 19.14 22.77
CA TRP A 485 -9.81 17.85 22.32
C TRP A 485 -10.84 17.98 21.21
N LEU A 486 -11.70 18.99 21.26
CA LEU A 486 -12.64 19.26 20.17
C LEU A 486 -11.91 19.59 18.87
N ILE A 487 -10.92 20.48 18.91
CA ILE A 487 -10.10 20.84 17.75
C ILE A 487 -9.36 19.60 17.22
N TYR A 488 -8.77 18.81 18.11
CA TYR A 488 -8.07 17.58 17.76
C TYR A 488 -8.99 16.60 17.00
N HIS A 489 -10.18 16.36 17.53
CA HIS A 489 -11.16 15.49 16.87
C HIS A 489 -11.73 16.08 15.58
N ILE A 490 -11.92 17.38 15.52
CA ILE A 490 -12.35 18.07 14.28
C ILE A 490 -11.33 17.86 13.17
N ILE A 491 -10.04 17.99 13.46
CA ILE A 491 -8.97 17.74 12.48
C ILE A 491 -9.02 16.30 11.98
N ASN A 492 -9.08 15.33 12.89
CA ASN A 492 -9.13 13.92 12.53
C ASN A 492 -10.39 13.57 11.72
N LEU A 493 -11.55 14.12 12.10
CA LEU A 493 -12.81 13.94 11.39
C LEU A 493 -12.79 14.62 9.99
N THR A 494 -12.11 15.74 9.85
CA THR A 494 -11.91 16.38 8.56
C THR A 494 -11.16 15.48 7.59
N PHE A 495 -10.07 14.88 8.03
CA PHE A 495 -9.35 13.89 7.22
C PHE A 495 -10.19 12.64 6.93
N ALA A 496 -11.00 12.18 7.88
CA ALA A 496 -11.92 11.07 7.67
C ALA A 496 -12.97 11.38 6.59
N ILE A 497 -13.54 12.57 6.61
CA ILE A 497 -14.51 13.02 5.59
C ILE A 497 -13.88 13.02 4.21
N PHE A 498 -12.70 13.60 4.07
CA PHE A 498 -12.03 13.67 2.75
C PHE A 498 -11.50 12.32 2.28
N CYS A 499 -11.08 11.45 3.18
CA CYS A 499 -10.76 10.07 2.83
C CYS A 499 -11.98 9.33 2.26
N THR A 500 -13.15 9.55 2.84
CA THR A 500 -14.41 8.94 2.39
C THR A 500 -14.88 9.49 1.04
N LEU A 501 -14.73 10.81 0.82
CA LEU A 501 -15.08 11.43 -0.47
C LEU A 501 -14.23 10.91 -1.63
N GLY A 502 -13.06 10.36 -1.33
CA GLY A 502 -12.21 9.71 -2.31
C GLY A 502 -11.45 10.68 -3.22
N ARG A 503 -10.74 10.09 -4.15
CA ARG A 503 -9.96 10.76 -5.18
C ARG A 503 -10.18 10.03 -6.50
N PRO A 504 -10.39 10.74 -7.63
CA PRO A 504 -10.56 10.09 -8.93
C PRO A 504 -9.33 9.28 -9.33
N ILE A 505 -9.55 8.08 -9.86
CA ILE A 505 -8.50 7.22 -10.39
C ILE A 505 -8.53 7.31 -11.90
N TYR A 506 -7.47 7.87 -12.49
CA TYR A 506 -7.36 8.07 -13.93
C TYR A 506 -6.50 7.01 -14.65
N ARG A 507 -5.81 6.16 -13.89
CA ARG A 507 -4.87 5.17 -14.44
C ARG A 507 -5.42 3.77 -14.32
N SER A 508 -5.25 2.99 -15.36
CA SER A 508 -5.69 1.59 -15.41
C SER A 508 -4.71 0.62 -14.72
N SER A 509 -3.46 1.02 -14.54
CA SER A 509 -2.42 0.20 -13.94
C SER A 509 -1.46 1.01 -13.06
N GLU A 510 -0.89 0.35 -12.07
CA GLU A 510 0.10 0.95 -11.18
C GLU A 510 1.42 1.22 -11.89
N ARG A 511 2.07 2.31 -11.52
CA ARG A 511 3.38 2.70 -12.03
C ARG A 511 4.44 2.59 -10.96
N PHE A 512 5.56 2.00 -11.35
CA PHE A 512 6.70 1.79 -10.49
C PHE A 512 7.87 2.64 -10.93
N THR A 513 8.45 3.42 -10.03
CA THR A 513 9.65 4.19 -10.30
C THR A 513 10.84 3.26 -10.49
N VAL A 514 11.53 3.42 -11.59
CA VAL A 514 12.73 2.64 -11.96
C VAL A 514 13.83 3.60 -12.36
N ASP A 515 15.04 3.34 -11.90
CA ASP A 515 16.23 4.07 -12.31
C ASP A 515 17.24 3.08 -12.91
N LYS A 516 16.97 2.63 -14.13
CA LYS A 516 17.81 1.68 -14.87
C LYS A 516 17.96 2.10 -16.32
N ALA A 517 19.08 1.71 -16.94
CA ALA A 517 19.31 1.90 -18.35
C ALA A 517 18.44 0.97 -19.20
N MET A 518 18.01 1.45 -20.34
CA MET A 518 17.24 0.71 -21.34
C MET A 518 17.75 1.05 -22.72
N VAL A 519 17.69 0.10 -23.64
CA VAL A 519 17.99 0.30 -25.06
C VAL A 519 16.71 0.33 -25.88
N ILE A 520 16.54 1.38 -26.66
CA ILE A 520 15.44 1.52 -27.62
C ILE A 520 15.98 1.23 -29.00
N GLU A 521 15.31 0.37 -29.76
CA GLU A 521 15.60 0.09 -31.16
C GLU A 521 14.47 0.65 -32.03
N VAL A 522 14.85 1.48 -33.00
CA VAL A 522 13.95 2.07 -33.99
C VAL A 522 14.58 1.89 -35.36
N ASP A 523 13.94 1.13 -36.23
CA ASP A 523 14.51 0.73 -37.52
C ASP A 523 15.91 0.10 -37.31
N ASP A 524 16.95 0.71 -37.88
CA ASP A 524 18.35 0.24 -37.73
C ASP A 524 19.15 0.98 -36.64
N ASP A 525 18.50 1.92 -35.95
CA ASP A 525 19.14 2.74 -34.91
C ASP A 525 18.83 2.22 -33.52
N SER A 526 19.78 2.34 -32.61
CA SER A 526 19.62 2.05 -31.19
C SER A 526 20.04 3.22 -30.31
N TYR A 527 19.27 3.46 -29.27
CA TYR A 527 19.53 4.56 -28.32
C TYR A 527 19.52 4.01 -26.90
N GLN A 528 20.50 4.41 -26.12
CA GLN A 528 20.53 4.11 -24.71
C GLN A 528 19.84 5.24 -23.93
N VAL A 529 18.84 4.89 -23.13
CA VAL A 529 18.03 5.83 -22.35
C VAL A 529 17.89 5.34 -20.92
N ARG A 530 17.35 6.19 -20.07
CA ARG A 530 17.14 5.88 -18.67
C ARG A 530 15.64 5.79 -18.36
N VAL A 531 15.22 4.68 -17.78
CA VAL A 531 13.82 4.45 -17.41
C VAL A 531 13.47 5.30 -16.19
N CYS A 532 12.32 6.00 -16.25
CA CYS A 532 11.77 6.75 -15.11
C CYS A 532 10.75 5.91 -14.33
N ASP A 533 9.75 5.41 -15.04
CA ASP A 533 8.71 4.55 -14.46
C ASP A 533 8.22 3.51 -15.48
N ILE A 534 7.64 2.46 -14.96
CA ILE A 534 7.06 1.38 -15.76
C ILE A 534 5.75 0.92 -15.15
N SER A 535 4.81 0.50 -16.01
CA SER A 535 3.58 -0.19 -15.66
C SER A 535 3.35 -1.39 -16.58
N GLU A 536 2.29 -2.13 -16.40
CA GLU A 536 1.92 -3.23 -17.30
C GLU A 536 1.55 -2.75 -18.70
N THR A 537 1.14 -1.50 -18.86
CA THR A 537 0.63 -0.94 -20.12
C THR A 537 1.57 0.05 -20.79
N GLY A 538 2.57 0.52 -20.09
CA GLY A 538 3.48 1.53 -20.63
C GLY A 538 4.72 1.78 -19.80
N ILE A 539 5.62 2.57 -20.35
CA ILE A 539 6.88 2.93 -19.75
C ILE A 539 7.19 4.39 -20.03
N SER A 540 7.87 5.06 -19.13
CA SER A 540 8.46 6.37 -19.41
C SER A 540 9.97 6.33 -19.25
N PHE A 541 10.66 7.07 -20.11
CA PHE A 541 12.10 7.20 -20.07
C PHE A 541 12.55 8.65 -20.26
N TYR A 542 13.77 8.88 -19.87
CA TYR A 542 14.42 10.19 -19.88
C TYR A 542 15.60 10.21 -20.84
N THR A 543 15.77 11.35 -21.55
CA THR A 543 16.94 11.66 -22.36
C THR A 543 17.42 13.09 -22.10
N ASP A 544 18.72 13.30 -22.11
CA ASP A 544 19.33 14.66 -22.01
C ASP A 544 19.04 15.50 -23.23
N LEU A 545 19.15 14.87 -24.43
CA LEU A 545 18.85 15.48 -25.71
C LEU A 545 17.61 14.82 -26.32
N PRO A 546 16.73 15.59 -26.96
CA PRO A 546 15.52 15.04 -27.54
C PRO A 546 15.80 14.04 -28.65
N LEU A 547 15.04 12.95 -28.66
CA LEU A 547 15.05 11.98 -29.74
C LEU A 547 13.79 12.17 -30.59
N TYR A 548 13.97 12.10 -31.91
CA TYR A 548 12.85 12.07 -32.83
C TYR A 548 12.31 10.64 -32.92
N LEU A 549 11.20 10.40 -32.26
CA LEU A 549 10.52 9.11 -32.21
C LEU A 549 9.06 9.31 -32.64
N PRO A 550 8.73 9.14 -33.93
CA PRO A 550 7.38 9.38 -34.41
C PRO A 550 6.34 8.50 -33.73
N LYS A 551 5.17 9.05 -33.49
CA LYS A 551 4.05 8.36 -32.85
C LYS A 551 3.64 7.08 -33.59
N GLU A 552 3.74 7.09 -34.92
CA GLU A 552 3.33 6.00 -35.80
C GLU A 552 4.36 4.86 -35.87
N LYS A 553 5.60 5.13 -35.44
CA LYS A 553 6.67 4.10 -35.47
C LYS A 553 6.63 3.24 -34.23
N GLU A 554 6.72 1.95 -34.45
CA GLU A 554 6.87 0.95 -33.39
C GLU A 554 8.32 0.93 -32.89
N LEU A 555 8.49 1.06 -31.60
CA LEU A 555 9.77 0.95 -30.90
C LEU A 555 9.92 -0.47 -30.35
N THR A 556 11.12 -1.00 -30.39
CA THR A 556 11.49 -2.19 -29.62
C THR A 556 12.26 -1.75 -28.38
N LEU A 557 11.71 -2.08 -27.20
CA LEU A 557 12.26 -1.70 -25.90
C LEU A 557 12.93 -2.92 -25.28
N ASN A 558 14.24 -2.84 -25.09
CA ASN A 558 15.00 -3.88 -24.41
C ASN A 558 15.12 -3.54 -22.93
N LEU A 559 14.25 -4.16 -22.13
CA LEU A 559 14.26 -4.03 -20.69
C LEU A 559 15.27 -5.02 -20.11
N GLN A 560 16.24 -4.52 -19.37
CA GLN A 560 17.25 -5.35 -18.74
C GLN A 560 17.46 -4.94 -17.29
N SER A 561 17.37 -5.91 -16.41
CA SER A 561 17.84 -5.82 -15.04
C SER A 561 18.93 -6.87 -14.83
N ARG A 562 19.48 -6.94 -13.61
CA ARG A 562 20.48 -7.95 -13.27
C ARG A 562 20.02 -9.38 -13.58
N ASP A 563 18.74 -9.66 -13.36
CA ASP A 563 18.18 -11.00 -13.35
C ASP A 563 17.17 -11.28 -14.46
N TYR A 564 16.66 -10.25 -15.11
CA TYR A 564 15.56 -10.36 -16.08
C TYR A 564 15.85 -9.57 -17.35
N HIS A 565 15.44 -10.12 -18.48
CA HIS A 565 15.52 -9.49 -19.77
C HIS A 565 14.20 -9.69 -20.53
N ALA A 566 13.63 -8.60 -21.04
CA ALA A 566 12.41 -8.65 -21.84
C ALA A 566 12.49 -7.68 -23.02
N ARG A 567 12.00 -8.11 -24.17
CA ARG A 567 11.85 -7.24 -25.36
C ARG A 567 10.37 -7.01 -25.58
N VAL A 568 9.95 -5.77 -25.48
CA VAL A 568 8.57 -5.36 -25.67
C VAL A 568 8.48 -4.31 -26.76
N LYS A 569 7.32 -4.21 -27.39
CA LYS A 569 7.07 -3.24 -28.46
C LYS A 569 6.07 -2.20 -28.00
N GLY A 570 6.26 -0.98 -28.46
CA GLY A 570 5.40 0.13 -28.11
C GLY A 570 5.61 1.33 -29.02
N HIS A 571 4.82 2.35 -28.80
CA HIS A 571 4.92 3.62 -29.51
C HIS A 571 4.80 4.81 -28.56
N VAL A 572 5.44 5.90 -28.92
CA VAL A 572 5.42 7.13 -28.13
C VAL A 572 4.03 7.75 -28.17
N VAL A 573 3.48 8.03 -27.00
CA VAL A 573 2.17 8.69 -26.87
C VAL A 573 2.29 10.08 -26.28
N ARG A 574 3.43 10.42 -25.68
CA ARG A 574 3.61 11.68 -24.98
C ARG A 574 5.08 12.05 -24.85
N VAL A 575 5.41 13.32 -25.03
CA VAL A 575 6.73 13.89 -24.80
C VAL A 575 6.59 15.23 -24.08
N PHE A 576 7.41 15.46 -23.05
CA PHE A 576 7.42 16.75 -22.37
C PHE A 576 8.80 17.08 -21.79
N ALA A 577 9.07 18.38 -21.70
CA ALA A 577 10.29 18.89 -21.09
C ALA A 577 10.27 18.71 -19.57
N ILE A 578 11.41 18.35 -19.02
CA ILE A 578 11.70 18.35 -17.58
C ILE A 578 12.98 19.17 -17.35
N ASP A 579 13.33 19.43 -16.08
CA ASP A 579 14.38 20.40 -15.72
C ASP A 579 15.72 20.26 -16.47
N ASN A 580 16.17 19.03 -16.75
CA ASN A 580 17.44 18.76 -17.39
C ASN A 580 17.34 17.86 -18.62
N GLY A 581 16.18 17.80 -19.28
CA GLY A 581 16.02 16.94 -20.44
C GLY A 581 14.57 16.72 -20.85
N TRP A 582 14.29 15.53 -21.40
CA TRP A 582 13.03 15.20 -22.05
C TRP A 582 12.52 13.87 -21.55
N ARG A 583 11.24 13.83 -21.22
CA ARG A 583 10.56 12.62 -20.79
C ARG A 583 9.58 12.13 -21.85
N TYR A 584 9.73 10.88 -22.23
CA TYR A 584 8.90 10.19 -23.22
C TYR A 584 8.01 9.19 -22.52
N GLY A 585 6.71 9.25 -22.82
CA GLY A 585 5.76 8.21 -22.42
C GLY A 585 5.50 7.27 -23.61
N VAL A 586 5.65 5.98 -23.38
CA VAL A 586 5.47 4.92 -24.35
C VAL A 586 4.33 4.01 -23.90
N GLN A 587 3.39 3.73 -24.79
CA GLN A 587 2.35 2.72 -24.59
C GLN A 587 2.79 1.42 -25.26
N PHE A 588 2.71 0.32 -24.56
CA PHE A 588 3.01 -0.99 -25.14
C PHE A 588 1.95 -1.39 -26.15
N SER A 589 2.39 -1.83 -27.31
CA SER A 589 1.55 -2.39 -28.37
C SER A 589 1.52 -3.91 -28.34
N GLU A 590 2.65 -4.53 -28.00
CA GLU A 590 2.79 -5.99 -27.93
C GLU A 590 3.80 -6.37 -26.85
N ILE A 591 3.43 -7.32 -26.02
CA ILE A 591 4.33 -8.02 -25.12
C ILE A 591 4.40 -9.47 -25.61
N PRO A 592 5.53 -9.87 -26.26
CA PRO A 592 5.67 -11.22 -26.79
C PRO A 592 5.51 -12.29 -25.72
N GLU A 593 4.82 -13.38 -26.00
CA GLU A 593 4.61 -14.47 -25.05
C GLU A 593 5.92 -15.05 -24.47
N ALA A 594 6.98 -15.08 -25.29
CA ALA A 594 8.28 -15.55 -24.85
C ALA A 594 8.93 -14.65 -23.78
N ASP A 595 8.60 -13.37 -23.78
CA ASP A 595 9.17 -12.36 -22.87
C ASP A 595 8.22 -12.00 -21.72
N LYS A 596 6.96 -12.42 -21.78
CA LYS A 596 5.92 -12.04 -20.84
C LYS A 596 6.25 -12.38 -19.38
N ARG A 597 6.82 -13.56 -19.14
CA ARG A 597 7.17 -14.03 -17.80
C ARG A 597 8.25 -13.15 -17.16
N GLU A 598 9.34 -12.88 -17.89
CA GLU A 598 10.41 -12.02 -17.40
C GLU A 598 10.01 -10.54 -17.35
N PHE A 599 9.12 -10.11 -18.24
CA PHE A 599 8.55 -8.76 -18.20
C PHE A 599 7.80 -8.49 -16.90
N TYR A 600 6.95 -9.41 -16.45
CA TYR A 600 6.25 -9.27 -15.17
C TYR A 600 7.21 -9.28 -13.99
N GLN A 601 8.25 -10.09 -14.03
CA GLN A 601 9.27 -10.10 -12.98
C GLN A 601 10.12 -8.81 -12.97
N TYR A 602 10.39 -8.25 -14.11
CA TYR A 602 11.05 -6.94 -14.20
C TYR A 602 10.24 -5.85 -13.48
N ILE A 603 8.92 -5.91 -13.57
CA ILE A 603 8.03 -4.95 -12.90
C ILE A 603 7.89 -5.24 -11.41
N TYR A 604 7.60 -6.47 -11.03
CA TYR A 604 7.11 -6.82 -9.69
C TYR A 604 8.16 -7.37 -8.72
N ASP A 605 9.27 -7.91 -9.22
CA ASP A 605 10.32 -8.44 -8.35
C ASP A 605 11.21 -7.33 -7.82
N ARG A 606 10.74 -6.65 -6.76
CA ARG A 606 11.44 -5.51 -6.17
C ARG A 606 11.43 -5.59 -4.66
N ILE A 607 12.61 -5.71 -4.11
CA ILE A 607 12.86 -5.58 -2.67
C ILE A 607 12.85 -4.08 -2.33
N ASN A 608 12.17 -3.69 -1.25
CA ASN A 608 12.10 -2.31 -0.73
C ASN A 608 11.25 -1.31 -1.54
N HIS A 609 10.10 -1.74 -2.06
CA HIS A 609 9.11 -0.81 -2.56
C HIS A 609 8.59 0.12 -1.47
N ASN A 610 8.55 1.41 -1.78
CA ASN A 610 7.72 2.41 -1.11
C ASN A 610 7.85 2.50 0.41
N LEU A 611 9.05 2.27 0.97
CA LEU A 611 9.31 2.76 2.31
C LEU A 611 9.39 4.28 2.22
N PRO A 612 8.60 5.03 2.98
CA PRO A 612 8.77 6.48 3.06
C PRO A 612 10.20 6.77 3.51
N LYS A 613 10.82 7.77 2.91
CA LYS A 613 12.14 8.24 3.34
C LYS A 613 12.07 8.67 4.80
N GLU A 614 13.14 8.46 5.55
CA GLU A 614 13.26 9.02 6.90
C GLU A 614 12.96 10.51 6.86
N LYS A 615 12.03 10.93 7.72
CA LYS A 615 11.57 12.31 7.78
C LYS A 615 12.35 13.13 8.77
N ASP A 616 12.39 14.43 8.52
CA ASP A 616 12.81 15.40 9.51
C ASP A 616 12.02 15.21 10.80
N PRO A 617 12.69 14.95 11.94
CA PRO A 617 12.02 14.74 13.22
C PRO A 617 11.18 15.94 13.71
N TRP A 618 11.37 17.10 13.10
CA TRP A 618 10.64 18.33 13.43
C TRP A 618 9.34 18.51 12.63
N MET A 619 9.17 17.84 11.51
CA MET A 619 7.90 17.87 10.76
C MET A 619 6.87 16.94 11.40
N THR A 620 5.70 17.47 11.70
CA THR A 620 4.59 16.68 12.21
C THR A 620 3.86 15.99 11.07
N THR A 621 3.16 14.90 11.36
CA THR A 621 2.29 14.24 10.38
C THR A 621 1.19 15.16 9.88
N TRP A 622 0.71 16.08 10.71
CA TRP A 622 -0.28 17.07 10.30
C TRP A 622 0.26 18.06 9.26
N ASP A 623 1.51 18.50 9.41
CA ASP A 623 2.13 19.40 8.42
C ASP A 623 2.17 18.75 7.05
N ASP A 624 2.62 17.49 6.98
CA ASP A 624 2.63 16.70 5.74
C ASP A 624 1.21 16.52 5.18
N LEU A 625 0.25 16.18 6.03
CA LEU A 625 -1.14 15.98 5.60
C LEU A 625 -1.78 17.27 5.09
N PHE A 626 -1.57 18.41 5.73
CA PHE A 626 -2.09 19.70 5.28
C PHE A 626 -1.45 20.16 3.97
N GLU A 627 -0.14 19.99 3.83
CA GLU A 627 0.57 20.30 2.59
C GLU A 627 0.06 19.45 1.42
N ASN A 628 0.00 18.14 1.61
CA ASN A 628 -0.51 17.21 0.60
C ASN A 628 -2.00 17.42 0.31
N PHE A 629 -2.78 17.71 1.34
CA PHE A 629 -4.21 17.97 1.22
C PHE A 629 -4.52 19.18 0.34
N SER A 630 -3.65 20.19 0.33
CA SER A 630 -3.79 21.35 -0.55
C SER A 630 -3.85 20.97 -2.03
N GLN A 631 -3.20 19.84 -2.40
CA GLN A 631 -3.20 19.32 -3.76
C GLN A 631 -4.60 18.91 -4.25
N ARG A 632 -5.51 18.54 -3.33
CA ARG A 632 -6.90 18.23 -3.68
C ARG A 632 -7.62 19.39 -4.34
N PHE A 633 -7.29 20.60 -3.95
CA PHE A 633 -7.90 21.84 -4.47
C PHE A 633 -7.15 22.40 -5.68
N GLN A 634 -5.97 21.84 -5.99
CA GLN A 634 -5.24 22.17 -7.20
C GLN A 634 -5.70 21.23 -8.32
N ASN A 635 -6.28 21.75 -9.37
CA ASN A 635 -6.80 20.98 -10.51
C ASN A 635 -5.67 20.42 -11.39
N ASN A 636 -4.69 19.74 -10.79
CA ASN A 636 -3.49 19.26 -11.46
C ASN A 636 -3.63 17.87 -12.11
N GLU A 637 -4.67 17.12 -11.75
CA GLU A 637 -4.94 15.81 -12.34
C GLU A 637 -5.94 15.94 -13.48
N ARG A 638 -5.49 15.74 -14.70
CA ARG A 638 -6.35 15.75 -15.89
C ARG A 638 -6.62 14.32 -16.36
N PRO A 639 -7.85 14.04 -16.84
CA PRO A 639 -8.14 12.76 -17.47
C PRO A 639 -7.16 12.45 -18.61
N VAL A 640 -6.85 11.18 -18.81
CA VAL A 640 -5.90 10.71 -19.84
C VAL A 640 -6.23 11.25 -21.23
N SER A 641 -7.51 11.42 -21.53
CA SER A 641 -7.99 11.99 -22.80
C SER A 641 -7.54 13.43 -23.08
N ALA A 642 -7.12 14.20 -22.07
CA ALA A 642 -6.60 15.56 -22.25
C ALA A 642 -5.13 15.59 -22.69
N TYR A 643 -4.45 14.45 -22.74
CA TYR A 643 -3.02 14.32 -23.06
C TYR A 643 -2.75 13.64 -24.42
N ASP A 644 -3.74 13.56 -25.30
CA ASP A 644 -3.64 12.84 -26.58
C ASP A 644 -2.74 13.49 -27.62
N GLN A 645 -2.16 14.63 -27.33
CA GLN A 645 -1.23 15.30 -28.26
C GLN A 645 0.23 15.02 -27.90
N VAL A 646 0.90 14.34 -28.82
CA VAL A 646 2.37 14.21 -28.78
C VAL A 646 2.95 15.57 -29.16
N ALA A 647 3.52 16.26 -28.20
CA ALA A 647 4.22 17.52 -28.43
C ALA A 647 5.74 17.25 -28.38
N PHE A 648 6.36 17.09 -29.52
CA PHE A 648 7.82 17.05 -29.57
C PHE A 648 8.44 18.39 -29.21
N PRO A 649 9.71 18.39 -28.76
CA PRO A 649 10.46 19.61 -28.50
C PRO A 649 10.51 20.49 -29.73
N LYS A 650 10.27 21.78 -29.56
CA LYS A 650 10.39 22.76 -30.63
C LYS A 650 11.85 23.05 -30.90
N VAL A 651 12.35 22.58 -32.02
CA VAL A 651 13.69 22.85 -32.51
C VAL A 651 13.75 24.25 -33.16
N ARG A 652 14.67 25.07 -32.75
CA ARG A 652 14.93 26.39 -33.37
C ARG A 652 15.83 26.20 -34.57
N VAL A 653 15.28 26.38 -35.76
CA VAL A 653 16.01 26.21 -37.02
C VAL A 653 16.62 27.55 -37.44
N ASN A 654 15.82 28.61 -37.51
CA ASN A 654 16.19 29.97 -37.88
C ASN A 654 17.00 30.03 -39.21
N GLU A 655 16.56 29.26 -40.21
CA GLU A 655 17.20 29.25 -41.54
C GLU A 655 16.29 29.90 -42.60
N GLU A 656 16.90 30.60 -43.54
CA GLU A 656 16.20 31.19 -44.67
C GLU A 656 15.79 30.09 -45.67
N VAL A 657 14.51 30.07 -46.02
CA VAL A 657 13.93 29.08 -46.93
C VAL A 657 12.97 29.78 -47.91
N GLN A 658 12.66 29.07 -48.98
CA GLN A 658 11.68 29.54 -49.96
C GLN A 658 10.45 28.63 -49.95
N VAL A 659 9.30 29.19 -49.60
CA VAL A 659 8.01 28.47 -49.50
C VAL A 659 7.00 29.20 -50.39
N ALA A 660 6.35 28.47 -51.29
CA ALA A 660 5.35 29.02 -52.21
C ALA A 660 5.85 30.23 -53.02
N GLY A 661 7.14 30.22 -53.41
CA GLY A 661 7.79 31.33 -54.16
C GLY A 661 8.18 32.54 -53.32
N LYS A 662 7.94 32.53 -52.00
CA LYS A 662 8.30 33.62 -51.09
C LYS A 662 9.49 33.23 -50.23
N LYS A 663 10.45 34.15 -50.09
CA LYS A 663 11.50 34.01 -49.09
C LYS A 663 10.96 34.26 -47.70
N CYS A 664 11.24 33.34 -46.82
CA CYS A 664 10.86 33.40 -45.40
C CYS A 664 11.88 32.69 -44.54
N GLN A 665 11.74 32.81 -43.26
CA GLN A 665 12.61 32.13 -42.29
C GLN A 665 11.82 30.98 -41.67
N LEU A 666 12.34 29.72 -41.75
CA LEU A 666 11.85 28.62 -40.94
C LEU A 666 12.38 28.85 -39.52
N ARG A 667 11.50 29.26 -38.61
CA ARG A 667 11.86 29.64 -37.26
C ARG A 667 12.04 28.44 -36.35
N LYS A 668 11.03 27.58 -36.31
CA LYS A 668 11.00 26.41 -35.41
C LYS A 668 10.14 25.29 -35.99
N THR A 669 10.44 24.08 -35.55
CA THR A 669 9.66 22.88 -35.90
C THR A 669 9.63 21.91 -34.69
N ASP A 670 8.54 21.15 -34.59
CA ASP A 670 8.43 20.02 -33.73
C ASP A 670 8.24 18.72 -34.53
N TYR A 671 8.66 18.74 -35.79
CA TYR A 671 8.54 17.71 -36.83
C TYR A 671 7.09 17.52 -37.36
N TYR A 672 6.07 17.66 -36.57
CA TYR A 672 4.67 17.60 -37.01
C TYR A 672 4.21 18.96 -37.55
N TYR A 673 4.76 20.04 -37.02
CA TYR A 673 4.43 21.41 -37.40
C TYR A 673 5.68 22.20 -37.65
N MET A 674 5.58 23.12 -38.61
CA MET A 674 6.63 24.07 -38.93
C MET A 674 6.12 25.51 -38.81
N THR A 675 6.89 26.39 -38.22
CA THR A 675 6.56 27.79 -38.04
C THR A 675 7.48 28.66 -38.92
N PHE A 676 6.90 29.46 -39.79
CA PHE A 676 7.59 30.33 -40.71
C PHE A 676 7.31 31.79 -40.38
N SER A 677 8.24 32.68 -40.73
CA SER A 677 8.03 34.13 -40.65
C SER A 677 7.10 34.61 -41.74
N GLY A 678 6.19 35.52 -41.40
CA GLY A 678 5.32 36.21 -42.34
C GLY A 678 4.10 35.38 -42.80
N LYS A 679 3.25 36.03 -43.58
CA LYS A 679 2.07 35.42 -44.18
C LYS A 679 2.39 34.85 -45.56
N LEU A 680 2.51 33.53 -45.67
CA LEU A 680 3.00 32.85 -46.86
C LEU A 680 1.94 32.56 -47.91
N THR A 681 0.75 32.18 -47.51
CA THR A 681 -0.31 31.75 -48.40
C THR A 681 -1.68 32.39 -48.01
N ASN A 682 -2.55 32.52 -49.03
CA ASN A 682 -3.90 32.89 -48.81
C ASN A 682 -4.74 31.61 -48.64
N PRO A 683 -5.31 31.36 -47.44
CA PRO A 683 -6.07 30.12 -47.18
C PRO A 683 -7.24 29.90 -48.14
N LYS A 684 -7.73 30.97 -48.77
CA LYS A 684 -8.83 30.92 -49.74
C LYS A 684 -8.42 30.36 -51.10
N LYS A 685 -7.10 30.29 -51.40
CA LYS A 685 -6.56 29.76 -52.68
C LYS A 685 -6.06 28.30 -52.58
N GLY A 686 -6.17 27.68 -51.42
CA GLY A 686 -5.75 26.33 -51.13
C GLY A 686 -4.83 26.25 -49.89
N PRO A 687 -5.10 25.34 -48.96
CA PRO A 687 -4.34 25.24 -47.70
C PRO A 687 -3.00 24.51 -47.87
N ASN A 688 -2.82 23.75 -48.96
CA ASN A 688 -1.67 22.87 -49.14
C ASN A 688 -0.52 23.55 -49.88
N VAL A 689 0.71 23.39 -49.37
CA VAL A 689 1.93 23.93 -49.93
C VAL A 689 3.02 22.86 -49.89
N ALA A 690 3.78 22.77 -50.97
CA ALA A 690 4.98 21.91 -51.01
C ALA A 690 6.24 22.78 -51.07
N PHE A 691 7.28 22.41 -50.35
CA PHE A 691 8.59 23.03 -50.46
C PHE A 691 9.69 21.99 -50.29
N THR A 692 10.85 22.29 -50.78
CA THR A 692 12.04 21.43 -50.66
C THR A 692 13.01 22.05 -49.66
N TYR A 693 13.37 21.29 -48.64
CA TYR A 693 14.36 21.69 -47.62
C TYR A 693 15.50 20.69 -47.62
N LYS A 694 16.71 21.14 -47.97
CA LYS A 694 17.91 20.27 -48.05
C LYS A 694 17.63 18.99 -48.84
N ASP A 695 17.02 19.10 -49.99
CA ASP A 695 16.61 18.01 -50.90
C ASP A 695 15.48 17.10 -50.39
N LEU A 696 14.86 17.45 -49.28
CA LEU A 696 13.72 16.74 -48.76
C LEU A 696 12.40 17.37 -49.24
N PRO A 697 11.50 16.61 -49.85
CA PRO A 697 10.20 17.08 -50.32
C PRO A 697 9.22 17.11 -49.12
N ILE A 698 8.92 18.29 -48.62
CA ILE A 698 8.01 18.50 -47.47
C ILE A 698 6.67 19.04 -47.96
N GLN A 699 5.61 18.35 -47.60
CA GLN A 699 4.23 18.80 -47.87
C GLN A 699 3.61 19.39 -46.60
N LEU A 700 3.03 20.57 -46.74
CA LEU A 700 2.49 21.33 -45.61
C LEU A 700 1.03 21.69 -45.86
N THR A 701 0.27 21.74 -44.77
CA THR A 701 -1.11 22.26 -44.75
C THR A 701 -1.18 23.43 -43.78
N PHE A 702 -1.75 24.54 -44.20
CA PHE A 702 -1.92 25.75 -43.38
C PHE A 702 -2.83 25.46 -42.17
N VAL A 703 -2.41 25.91 -41.01
CA VAL A 703 -3.16 25.78 -39.74
C VAL A 703 -3.63 27.14 -39.26
N SER A 704 -2.73 28.07 -39.04
CA SER A 704 -3.04 29.39 -38.49
C SER A 704 -1.97 30.42 -38.81
N TYR A 705 -2.32 31.69 -38.68
CA TYR A 705 -1.40 32.81 -38.73
C TYR A 705 -1.54 33.67 -37.47
N ASP A 706 -0.44 33.86 -36.79
CA ASP A 706 -0.38 34.74 -35.61
C ASP A 706 0.08 36.13 -36.04
N ILE A 707 -0.82 37.12 -35.92
CA ILE A 707 -0.61 38.52 -36.32
C ILE A 707 0.43 39.18 -35.43
N ASP A 708 0.40 38.89 -34.13
CA ASP A 708 1.27 39.58 -33.16
C ASP A 708 2.73 39.17 -33.29
N ARG A 709 2.98 37.93 -33.68
CA ARG A 709 4.33 37.37 -33.87
C ARG A 709 4.78 37.34 -35.31
N ASP A 710 3.89 37.66 -36.23
CA ASP A 710 4.09 37.52 -37.67
C ASP A 710 4.61 36.13 -38.06
N GLU A 711 3.89 35.10 -37.60
CA GLU A 711 4.27 33.70 -37.80
C GLU A 711 3.12 32.90 -38.41
N SER A 712 3.43 32.10 -39.41
CA SER A 712 2.52 31.15 -40.03
C SER A 712 2.82 29.72 -39.52
N LEU A 713 1.82 29.03 -39.07
CA LEU A 713 1.90 27.62 -38.59
C LEU A 713 1.37 26.68 -39.67
N TYR A 714 2.19 25.72 -40.05
CA TYR A 714 1.84 24.67 -41.02
C TYR A 714 2.00 23.28 -40.40
N ARG A 715 1.12 22.36 -40.78
CA ARG A 715 1.25 20.95 -40.44
C ARG A 715 1.97 20.20 -41.55
N VAL A 716 2.90 19.34 -41.19
CA VAL A 716 3.57 18.42 -42.11
C VAL A 716 2.65 17.24 -42.41
N THR A 717 2.29 17.03 -43.67
CA THR A 717 1.30 16.02 -44.06
C THR A 717 1.93 14.72 -44.59
N ASN A 718 3.20 14.74 -45.02
CA ASN A 718 3.93 13.59 -45.55
C ASN A 718 5.01 13.08 -44.61
N LEU A 719 4.80 13.21 -43.32
CA LEU A 719 5.81 12.82 -42.33
C LEU A 719 6.18 11.33 -42.40
N ALA A 720 5.21 10.48 -42.67
CA ALA A 720 5.45 9.04 -42.83
C ALA A 720 6.41 8.73 -44.00
N ASP A 721 6.27 9.46 -45.13
CA ASP A 721 7.17 9.30 -46.28
C ASP A 721 8.57 9.84 -45.96
N LEU A 722 8.67 10.97 -45.22
CA LEU A 722 9.93 11.53 -44.79
C LEU A 722 10.69 10.62 -43.82
N ASP A 723 10.00 9.95 -42.94
CA ASP A 723 10.59 9.03 -41.95
C ASP A 723 11.30 7.83 -42.59
N SER A 724 10.94 7.47 -43.83
CA SER A 724 11.58 6.40 -44.57
C SER A 724 12.92 6.84 -45.25
N LEU A 725 13.20 8.16 -45.26
CA LEU A 725 14.37 8.71 -45.95
C LEU A 725 15.57 8.85 -44.98
N PRO A 726 16.75 8.32 -45.32
CA PRO A 726 17.95 8.48 -44.49
C PRO A 726 18.36 9.95 -44.29
N ALA A 727 18.12 10.80 -45.30
CA ALA A 727 18.40 12.25 -45.20
C ALA A 727 17.56 12.94 -44.13
N PHE A 728 16.33 12.53 -43.91
CA PHE A 728 15.47 13.06 -42.87
C PHE A 728 15.95 12.65 -41.47
N LYS A 729 16.39 11.40 -41.30
CA LYS A 729 17.00 10.95 -40.06
C LYS A 729 18.28 11.71 -39.72
N ALA A 730 19.13 11.97 -40.72
CA ALA A 730 20.32 12.78 -40.54
C ALA A 730 19.97 14.21 -40.11
N LEU A 731 18.94 14.81 -40.71
CA LEU A 731 18.43 16.12 -40.35
C LEU A 731 17.88 16.16 -38.91
N ALA A 732 17.13 15.16 -38.51
CA ALA A 732 16.60 15.04 -37.12
C ALA A 732 17.75 14.96 -36.13
N ASN A 733 18.80 14.22 -36.41
CA ASN A 733 20.00 14.16 -35.56
C ASN A 733 20.76 15.49 -35.51
N GLU A 734 20.86 16.20 -36.62
CA GLU A 734 21.46 17.55 -36.66
C GLU A 734 20.66 18.53 -35.78
N TRP A 735 19.33 18.49 -35.88
CA TRP A 735 18.45 19.38 -35.13
C TRP A 735 18.38 19.07 -33.64
N ARG A 736 18.73 17.88 -33.24
CA ARG A 736 18.70 17.43 -31.86
C ARG A 736 19.40 18.37 -30.88
N GLY A 737 20.49 18.99 -31.31
CA GLY A 737 21.27 19.95 -30.53
C GLY A 737 20.75 21.39 -30.54
N ARG A 738 19.66 21.71 -31.26
CA ARG A 738 19.15 23.07 -31.47
C ARG A 738 17.86 23.38 -30.68
N VAL A 739 17.60 22.70 -29.61
CA VAL A 739 16.36 22.83 -28.78
C VAL A 739 16.42 24.05 -27.85
#